data_dcda91f41e076c58ce0bb2f17085b351
#
_entry.id   dcda91f41e076c58ce0bb2f17085b351
#
_cell.length_a   1.000
_cell.length_b   1.000
_cell.length_c   1.000
_cell.angle_alpha   90.00
_cell.angle_beta   90.00
_cell.angle_gamma   90.00
#
_symmetry.space_group_name_H-M   'P 1'
#
loop_
_entity.id
_entity.type
_entity.pdbx_description
1 polymer ?
#
loop_
_entity_poly.entity_id
_entity_poly.type
_entity_poly.pdbx_seq_one_letter_code
_entity_poly.pdbx_strand_id
1 'polypeptide(L)'
;MAHTQTRLPRRPNGDRLALTAILLAAAVFIPLLMLAGASWKYSLPQPGTSAPVIRVYAGTEPIGMIYPAHRAQSWVPLAEFPRSAVDAVLIAEDRRFLSHAGVDALAATRALQINLKRGELRQGASTITQQLARTLFLDTQRSWSRKVRETAIALMLEVRYSKSRILEAYLNNVYLGQDGDVPVYGFPAAARRFFGKDVAGLEIHEAALLAGAIRAPNRLLGGARSEGQRRRDEILLAMKDQGLIDAATMRAATSKPVPRRSTDFGRTAPYFVDVVAAELARRAQLPTSGEIRVQTTLDLALQRAAEVAVRNGISRIERARPQLAGQVQAAVIAIEPASGEIRALVGGRSYGESSFNRATRAARQPGSIFKPFVYLAAFEAERRGQGLTPASLLSDEPLSVQAAGVSWEPRNMDGQFHGRVTVRRALEQSLNIPAVRVALDLGPNRVADVAHAMGIEHPLAPVPSLALGTSEVTLLEMTSAFATLANSGLRSVPTGLASDLSGTGPTLAYLPASTRAVSAESAFLITNLLRGVMRRGTGASSAGWGLQDLTAGKTGTTDGLRDAWFVGYTPDLVVGVWVGLDDGSPLGLTGSQAALPIWGPVMQAAVRKSSPTPFTPPPGVVLAKVDRLTGRPVSLWCDSDDVVQEAFREGTVPSDECDAVVRTGVTAVLDWFQKLLK
;
A
#
# COMPACT_ATOMS: atom_id res chain seq x y z
N MET A 1 39.65 67.36 76.19
CA MET A 1 40.06 67.12 74.79
C MET A 1 39.00 66.20 74.20
N ALA A 2 38.06 66.78 73.39
CA ALA A 2 36.95 66.06 72.78
C ALA A 2 37.28 65.81 71.32
N HIS A 3 37.34 64.53 70.93
CA HIS A 3 37.48 64.14 69.50
C HIS A 3 36.10 64.09 68.83
N THR A 4 35.83 65.06 67.96
CA THR A 4 34.67 65.11 67.12
C THR A 4 34.95 64.27 65.88
N GLN A 5 34.26 63.12 65.66
CA GLN A 5 34.25 62.34 64.44
C GLN A 5 33.20 62.92 63.52
N THR A 6 33.62 63.50 62.38
CA THR A 6 32.78 63.93 61.27
C THR A 6 32.33 62.70 60.47
N ARG A 7 31.01 62.37 60.46
CA ARG A 7 30.42 61.39 59.58
C ARG A 7 30.23 62.02 58.18
N LEU A 8 30.86 61.43 57.19
CA LEU A 8 30.62 61.73 55.77
C LEU A 8 29.19 61.28 55.35
N PRO A 9 28.46 62.04 54.55
CA PRO A 9 27.11 61.68 54.11
C PRO A 9 27.17 60.51 53.13
N ARG A 10 26.35 59.49 53.38
CA ARG A 10 26.09 58.39 52.44
C ARG A 10 25.40 58.95 51.20
N ARG A 11 26.07 58.85 50.01
CA ARG A 11 25.47 59.11 48.74
C ARG A 11 24.31 58.16 48.48
N PRO A 12 23.21 58.63 47.89
CA PRO A 12 21.98 57.84 47.78
C PRO A 12 22.09 56.81 46.64
N ASN A 13 21.24 55.78 46.74
CA ASN A 13 21.02 54.58 45.96
C ASN A 13 20.82 54.71 44.44
N GLY A 14 21.22 55.81 43.80
CA GLY A 14 21.06 56.05 42.35
C GLY A 14 21.80 55.04 41.46
N ASP A 15 23.02 54.66 41.86
CA ASP A 15 23.83 53.73 41.05
C ASP A 15 23.27 52.30 41.06
N ARG A 16 22.65 51.89 42.16
CA ARG A 16 21.97 50.57 42.22
C ARG A 16 20.69 50.52 41.41
N LEU A 17 19.92 51.58 41.37
CA LEU A 17 18.73 51.73 40.56
C LEU A 17 19.06 51.78 39.06
N ALA A 18 20.13 52.53 38.68
CA ALA A 18 20.62 52.59 37.32
C ALA A 18 21.17 51.21 36.86
N LEU A 19 21.94 50.51 37.70
CA LEU A 19 22.45 49.17 37.39
C LEU A 19 21.33 48.15 37.27
N THR A 20 20.29 48.22 38.12
CA THR A 20 19.14 47.34 38.05
C THR A 20 18.30 47.59 36.76
N ALA A 21 18.15 48.87 36.39
CA ALA A 21 17.46 49.24 35.13
C ALA A 21 18.25 48.78 33.88
N ILE A 22 19.59 48.89 33.88
CA ILE A 22 20.45 48.40 32.82
C ILE A 22 20.42 46.88 32.72
N LEU A 23 20.46 46.17 33.86
CA LEU A 23 20.34 44.71 33.88
C LEU A 23 18.96 44.19 33.43
N LEU A 24 17.89 44.89 33.79
CA LEU A 24 16.52 44.60 33.30
C LEU A 24 16.39 44.90 31.82
N ALA A 25 16.95 46.01 31.33
CA ALA A 25 17.01 46.35 29.90
C ALA A 25 17.83 45.31 29.14
N ALA A 26 19.02 44.94 29.64
CA ALA A 26 19.87 43.91 29.02
C ALA A 26 19.19 42.54 29.04
N ALA A 27 18.49 42.15 30.08
CA ALA A 27 17.73 40.93 30.21
C ALA A 27 16.56 40.81 29.20
N VAL A 28 16.07 41.95 28.67
CA VAL A 28 15.06 42.03 27.63
C VAL A 28 15.69 42.19 26.24
N PHE A 29 16.67 43.06 26.11
CA PHE A 29 17.30 43.42 24.83
C PHE A 29 18.20 42.33 24.25
N ILE A 30 18.97 41.61 25.06
CA ILE A 30 19.85 40.55 24.61
C ILE A 30 19.07 39.36 24.03
N PRO A 31 18.03 38.84 24.69
CA PRO A 31 17.17 37.81 24.10
C PRO A 31 16.47 38.28 22.82
N LEU A 32 16.02 39.54 22.74
CA LEU A 32 15.42 40.10 21.54
C LEU A 32 16.42 40.19 20.36
N LEU A 33 17.66 40.59 20.62
CA LEU A 33 18.72 40.59 19.62
C LEU A 33 19.11 39.18 19.18
N MET A 34 19.19 38.22 20.12
CA MET A 34 19.42 36.83 19.80
C MET A 34 18.26 36.25 18.97
N LEU A 35 17.01 36.57 19.33
CA LEU A 35 15.82 36.19 18.55
C LEU A 35 15.85 36.81 17.14
N ALA A 36 16.21 38.09 17.01
CA ALA A 36 16.31 38.75 15.73
C ALA A 36 17.42 38.13 14.85
N GLY A 37 18.60 37.85 15.41
CA GLY A 37 19.69 37.15 14.72
C GLY A 37 19.32 35.72 14.30
N ALA A 38 18.67 34.97 15.19
CA ALA A 38 18.20 33.60 14.90
C ALA A 38 17.03 33.57 13.90
N SER A 39 16.28 34.68 13.75
CA SER A 39 15.15 34.76 12.81
C SER A 39 15.58 34.56 11.34
N TRP A 40 16.82 34.85 11.00
CA TRP A 40 17.38 34.65 9.66
C TRP A 40 17.42 33.18 9.24
N LYS A 41 17.47 32.26 10.19
CA LYS A 41 17.46 30.83 9.96
C LYS A 41 16.07 30.32 9.50
N TYR A 42 15.01 31.03 9.87
CA TYR A 42 13.62 30.62 9.59
C TYR A 42 12.98 31.59 8.61
N SER A 43 13.05 31.28 7.31
CA SER A 43 12.44 32.10 6.26
C SER A 43 11.14 31.49 5.77
N LEU A 44 10.11 32.33 5.62
CA LEU A 44 8.86 31.92 4.98
C LEU A 44 9.10 31.66 3.50
N PRO A 45 8.40 30.68 2.89
CA PRO A 45 8.45 30.43 1.45
C PRO A 45 8.17 31.70 0.66
N GLN A 46 8.90 31.94 -0.42
CA GLN A 46 8.68 33.14 -1.25
C GLN A 46 7.42 32.99 -2.11
N PRO A 47 6.65 34.08 -2.34
CA PRO A 47 5.57 34.08 -3.32
C PRO A 47 6.06 33.66 -4.70
N GLY A 48 5.28 32.83 -5.39
CA GLY A 48 5.64 32.35 -6.73
C GLY A 48 6.57 31.14 -6.79
N THR A 49 7.19 30.72 -5.66
CA THR A 49 7.89 29.42 -5.62
C THR A 49 6.85 28.31 -5.41
N SER A 50 6.17 27.93 -6.47
CA SER A 50 5.33 26.73 -6.45
C SER A 50 6.23 25.51 -6.40
N ALA A 51 5.84 24.52 -5.57
CA ALA A 51 6.44 23.20 -5.64
C ALA A 51 6.28 22.65 -7.07
N PRO A 52 7.22 21.83 -7.56
CA PRO A 52 7.08 21.23 -8.88
C PRO A 52 5.78 20.43 -8.94
N VAL A 53 5.05 20.58 -10.05
CA VAL A 53 3.87 19.77 -10.33
C VAL A 53 4.32 18.60 -11.19
N ILE A 54 4.10 17.38 -10.69
CA ILE A 54 4.41 16.17 -11.45
C ILE A 54 3.14 15.70 -12.12
N ARG A 55 3.09 15.80 -13.45
CA ARG A 55 2.01 15.22 -14.26
C ARG A 55 2.32 13.79 -14.61
N VAL A 56 1.41 12.90 -14.31
CA VAL A 56 1.54 11.45 -14.49
C VAL A 56 0.75 11.03 -15.72
N TYR A 57 1.39 10.30 -16.61
CA TYR A 57 0.81 9.87 -17.90
C TYR A 57 0.86 8.35 -18.05
N ALA A 58 -0.17 7.81 -18.71
CA ALA A 58 -0.18 6.45 -19.26
C ALA A 58 -0.25 6.59 -20.79
N GLY A 59 0.89 6.39 -21.47
CA GLY A 59 1.04 6.77 -22.87
C GLY A 59 0.83 8.28 -23.06
N THR A 60 -0.17 8.67 -23.85
CA THR A 60 -0.51 10.09 -24.09
C THR A 60 -1.55 10.63 -23.11
N GLU A 61 -2.23 9.77 -22.36
CA GLU A 61 -3.34 10.14 -21.47
C GLU A 61 -2.82 10.61 -20.10
N PRO A 62 -3.22 11.79 -19.60
CA PRO A 62 -2.93 12.22 -18.25
C PRO A 62 -3.79 11.42 -17.26
N ILE A 63 -3.15 10.74 -16.31
CA ILE A 63 -3.85 9.91 -15.31
C ILE A 63 -3.87 10.54 -13.92
N GLY A 64 -3.12 11.61 -13.70
CA GLY A 64 -3.13 12.33 -12.43
C GLY A 64 -2.00 13.34 -12.28
N MET A 65 -1.99 14.00 -11.13
CA MET A 65 -0.94 14.92 -10.69
C MET A 65 -0.44 14.52 -9.31
N ILE A 66 0.87 14.59 -9.11
CA ILE A 66 1.52 14.38 -7.83
C ILE A 66 2.13 15.69 -7.38
N TYR A 67 1.92 16.04 -6.13
CA TYR A 67 2.50 17.19 -5.49
C TYR A 67 3.50 16.72 -4.43
N PRO A 68 4.77 17.13 -4.48
CA PRO A 68 5.75 16.75 -3.46
C PRO A 68 5.29 17.20 -2.06
N ALA A 69 5.55 16.39 -1.05
CA ALA A 69 5.14 16.64 0.32
C ALA A 69 5.76 17.93 0.90
N HIS A 70 5.05 18.59 1.82
CA HIS A 70 5.46 19.71 2.67
C HIS A 70 5.63 21.10 2.02
N ARG A 71 5.16 21.32 0.78
CA ARG A 71 5.16 22.67 0.18
C ARG A 71 3.78 23.02 -0.36
N ALA A 72 3.47 24.32 -0.38
CA ALA A 72 2.26 24.86 -1.02
C ALA A 72 2.17 24.33 -2.46
N GLN A 73 1.08 23.62 -2.74
CA GLN A 73 0.85 23.01 -4.06
C GLN A 73 0.61 24.09 -5.14
N SER A 74 0.15 25.27 -4.73
CA SER A 74 0.10 26.49 -5.53
C SER A 74 0.10 27.65 -4.55
N TRP A 75 1.00 28.64 -4.78
CA TRP A 75 1.00 29.85 -3.97
C TRP A 75 0.02 30.85 -4.56
N VAL A 76 -0.89 31.33 -3.71
CA VAL A 76 -1.87 32.38 -4.06
C VAL A 76 -1.61 33.59 -3.16
N PRO A 77 -1.46 34.81 -3.70
CA PRO A 77 -1.35 36.03 -2.90
C PRO A 77 -2.58 36.23 -2.00
N LEU A 78 -2.38 36.81 -0.83
CA LEU A 78 -3.46 37.05 0.13
C LEU A 78 -4.65 37.86 -0.47
N ALA A 79 -4.35 38.77 -1.38
CA ALA A 79 -5.36 39.59 -2.06
C ALA A 79 -6.35 38.80 -2.95
N GLU A 80 -5.96 37.60 -3.38
CA GLU A 80 -6.81 36.72 -4.20
C GLU A 80 -7.69 35.77 -3.36
N PHE A 81 -7.49 35.74 -2.05
CA PHE A 81 -8.38 34.97 -1.17
C PHE A 81 -9.67 35.73 -0.94
N PRO A 82 -10.84 35.07 -1.02
CA PRO A 82 -12.10 35.69 -0.61
C PRO A 82 -12.02 36.17 0.83
N ARG A 83 -12.53 37.35 1.11
CA ARG A 83 -12.58 37.91 2.47
C ARG A 83 -13.22 36.93 3.46
N SER A 84 -14.27 36.24 3.02
CA SER A 84 -14.95 35.20 3.81
C SER A 84 -14.06 34.05 4.24
N ALA A 85 -13.07 33.64 3.42
CA ALA A 85 -12.11 32.60 3.77
C ALA A 85 -11.12 33.07 4.83
N VAL A 86 -10.62 34.29 4.70
CA VAL A 86 -9.75 34.93 5.70
C VAL A 86 -10.45 35.04 7.04
N ASP A 87 -11.66 35.60 7.04
CA ASP A 87 -12.46 35.83 8.25
C ASP A 87 -12.86 34.51 8.92
N ALA A 88 -13.23 33.47 8.15
CA ALA A 88 -13.53 32.14 8.68
C ALA A 88 -12.34 31.52 9.39
N VAL A 89 -11.13 31.65 8.84
CA VAL A 89 -9.90 31.13 9.45
C VAL A 89 -9.55 31.88 10.73
N LEU A 90 -9.64 33.20 10.72
CA LEU A 90 -9.39 34.02 11.92
C LEU A 90 -10.38 33.66 13.05
N ILE A 91 -11.66 33.51 12.73
CA ILE A 91 -12.68 33.08 13.69
C ILE A 91 -12.46 31.69 14.23
N ALA A 92 -12.05 30.75 13.35
CA ALA A 92 -11.86 29.35 13.72
C ALA A 92 -10.62 29.10 14.58
N GLU A 93 -9.51 29.78 14.27
CA GLU A 93 -8.20 29.45 14.80
C GLU A 93 -7.59 30.53 15.70
N ASP A 94 -7.77 31.82 15.38
CA ASP A 94 -7.09 32.90 16.09
C ASP A 94 -7.80 34.24 15.95
N ARG A 95 -8.86 34.45 16.74
CA ARG A 95 -9.70 35.67 16.69
C ARG A 95 -8.93 36.96 16.96
N ARG A 96 -7.82 36.86 17.67
CA ARG A 96 -6.99 37.99 18.08
C ARG A 96 -5.68 38.08 17.32
N PHE A 97 -5.55 37.39 16.21
CA PHE A 97 -4.34 37.29 15.40
C PHE A 97 -3.65 38.64 15.17
N LEU A 98 -4.42 39.68 14.86
CA LEU A 98 -3.91 41.00 14.56
C LEU A 98 -3.46 41.80 15.81
N SER A 99 -3.76 41.33 17.04
CA SER A 99 -3.52 42.06 18.28
C SER A 99 -2.45 41.47 19.20
N HIS A 100 -1.78 40.39 18.81
CA HIS A 100 -0.68 39.80 19.58
C HIS A 100 0.56 39.53 18.72
N ALA A 101 1.73 39.37 19.34
CA ALA A 101 3.01 39.12 18.68
C ALA A 101 3.36 37.62 18.68
N GLY A 102 2.57 36.79 17.99
CA GLY A 102 2.82 35.34 17.81
C GLY A 102 2.31 34.43 18.91
N VAL A 103 2.07 34.95 20.10
CA VAL A 103 1.51 34.21 21.25
C VAL A 103 0.37 35.02 21.87
N ASP A 104 -0.81 34.42 22.00
CA ASP A 104 -1.95 35.04 22.71
C ASP A 104 -1.97 34.59 24.18
N ALA A 105 -1.33 35.39 25.05
CA ALA A 105 -1.27 35.11 26.49
C ALA A 105 -2.65 35.08 27.15
N LEU A 106 -3.61 35.90 26.68
CA LEU A 106 -4.97 35.94 27.21
C LEU A 106 -5.79 34.71 26.79
N ALA A 107 -5.57 34.23 25.57
CA ALA A 107 -6.18 32.96 25.14
C ALA A 107 -5.56 31.76 25.90
N ALA A 108 -4.26 31.78 26.13
CA ALA A 108 -3.57 30.74 26.88
C ALA A 108 -4.04 30.65 28.35
N THR A 109 -4.17 31.77 29.03
CA THR A 109 -4.70 31.79 30.41
C THR A 109 -6.14 31.34 30.50
N ARG A 110 -6.99 31.76 29.54
CA ARG A 110 -8.39 31.33 29.46
C ARG A 110 -8.51 29.84 29.21
N ALA A 111 -7.72 29.29 28.27
CA ALA A 111 -7.68 27.85 27.99
C ALA A 111 -7.22 27.05 29.21
N LEU A 112 -6.23 27.52 29.92
CA LEU A 112 -5.74 26.90 31.17
C LEU A 112 -6.85 26.86 32.24
N GLN A 113 -7.56 27.96 32.44
CA GLN A 113 -8.67 28.02 33.41
C GLN A 113 -9.82 27.05 33.06
N ILE A 114 -10.17 26.95 31.78
CA ILE A 114 -11.24 26.04 31.31
C ILE A 114 -10.82 24.59 31.44
N ASN A 115 -9.57 24.25 31.07
CA ASN A 115 -9.05 22.90 31.18
C ASN A 115 -8.93 22.46 32.65
N LEU A 116 -8.50 23.37 33.56
CA LEU A 116 -8.45 23.09 34.99
C LEU A 116 -9.83 22.88 35.60
N LYS A 117 -10.84 23.68 35.18
CA LYS A 117 -12.23 23.54 35.70
C LYS A 117 -12.92 22.25 35.22
N ARG A 118 -12.53 21.71 34.05
CA ARG A 118 -13.19 20.54 33.45
C ARG A 118 -12.40 19.24 33.58
N GLY A 119 -11.15 19.27 34.08
CA GLY A 119 -10.29 18.10 34.22
C GLY A 119 -9.84 17.47 32.86
N GLU A 120 -10.10 18.12 31.76
CA GLU A 120 -9.80 17.60 30.41
C GLU A 120 -9.11 18.67 29.53
N LEU A 121 -8.09 18.24 28.76
CA LEU A 121 -7.39 19.10 27.79
C LEU A 121 -8.23 19.30 26.50
N ARG A 122 -9.32 20.02 26.57
CA ARG A 122 -10.24 20.26 25.44
C ARG A 122 -9.96 21.51 24.62
N GLN A 123 -9.35 22.54 25.21
CA GLN A 123 -9.12 23.82 24.54
C GLN A 123 -7.64 24.06 24.26
N GLY A 124 -7.26 24.12 22.97
CA GLY A 124 -5.92 24.50 22.53
C GLY A 124 -5.82 26.01 22.36
N ALA A 125 -4.71 26.61 22.83
CA ALA A 125 -4.40 28.03 22.74
C ALA A 125 -3.28 28.33 21.74
N SER A 126 -3.08 27.50 20.71
CA SER A 126 -2.03 27.72 19.70
C SER A 126 -2.52 28.76 18.67
N THR A 127 -1.72 29.79 18.43
CA THR A 127 -1.97 30.83 17.43
C THR A 127 -1.69 30.37 16.00
N ILE A 128 -2.18 31.12 15.01
CA ILE A 128 -1.87 30.91 13.58
C ILE A 128 -0.36 30.88 13.37
N THR A 129 0.41 31.80 13.97
CA THR A 129 1.87 31.87 13.81
C THR A 129 2.56 30.64 14.40
N GLN A 130 2.11 30.12 15.55
CA GLN A 130 2.61 28.88 16.13
C GLN A 130 2.29 27.66 15.26
N GLN A 131 1.09 27.58 14.69
CA GLN A 131 0.70 26.52 13.77
C GLN A 131 1.55 26.55 12.48
N LEU A 132 1.80 27.74 11.93
CA LEU A 132 2.66 27.93 10.77
C LEU A 132 4.11 27.49 11.07
N ALA A 133 4.65 27.90 12.22
CA ALA A 133 5.99 27.51 12.67
C ALA A 133 6.11 25.98 12.78
N ARG A 134 5.12 25.34 13.35
CA ARG A 134 5.05 23.87 13.44
C ARG A 134 5.02 23.21 12.05
N THR A 135 4.18 23.71 11.15
CA THR A 135 3.97 23.12 9.83
C THR A 135 5.23 23.21 8.95
N LEU A 136 5.95 24.33 9.02
CA LEU A 136 7.09 24.58 8.12
C LEU A 136 8.43 24.10 8.64
N PHE A 137 8.63 24.04 9.98
CA PHE A 137 9.98 23.93 10.56
C PHE A 137 10.16 22.83 11.59
N LEU A 138 9.09 22.14 12.00
CA LEU A 138 9.15 21.15 13.09
C LEU A 138 8.59 19.80 12.63
N ASP A 139 9.06 18.75 13.33
CA ASP A 139 8.54 17.39 13.17
C ASP A 139 7.16 17.18 13.81
N THR A 140 6.55 16.02 13.53
CA THR A 140 5.20 15.67 14.01
C THR A 140 5.19 15.09 15.43
N GLN A 141 6.36 14.78 16.03
CA GLN A 141 6.43 14.19 17.38
C GLN A 141 5.97 15.17 18.47
N ARG A 142 5.09 14.71 19.34
CA ARG A 142 4.57 15.53 20.44
C ARG A 142 5.54 15.52 21.63
N SER A 143 6.23 16.65 21.88
CA SER A 143 7.11 16.83 23.03
C SER A 143 7.03 18.25 23.57
N TRP A 144 7.37 18.45 24.84
CA TRP A 144 7.47 19.78 25.46
C TRP A 144 8.57 20.63 24.78
N SER A 145 9.71 20.01 24.44
CA SER A 145 10.80 20.70 23.76
C SER A 145 10.39 21.22 22.39
N ARG A 146 9.55 20.46 21.66
CA ARG A 146 8.96 20.90 20.41
C ARG A 146 8.04 22.12 20.62
N LYS A 147 7.21 22.12 21.68
CA LYS A 147 6.30 23.26 21.95
C LYS A 147 7.06 24.54 22.28
N VAL A 148 8.16 24.45 23.02
CA VAL A 148 9.06 25.58 23.28
C VAL A 148 9.67 26.10 21.97
N ARG A 149 10.20 25.22 21.12
CA ARG A 149 10.73 25.59 19.79
C ARG A 149 9.66 26.21 18.90
N GLU A 150 8.46 25.68 18.85
CA GLU A 150 7.30 26.23 18.13
C GLU A 150 7.02 27.68 18.54
N THR A 151 7.00 27.95 19.85
CA THR A 151 6.79 29.30 20.40
C THR A 151 7.93 30.26 20.05
N ALA A 152 9.18 29.82 20.19
CA ALA A 152 10.35 30.63 19.85
C ALA A 152 10.36 31.00 18.36
N ILE A 153 10.11 30.02 17.46
CA ILE A 153 10.03 30.27 16.02
C ILE A 153 8.87 31.22 15.68
N ALA A 154 7.71 31.05 16.33
CA ALA A 154 6.58 31.96 16.14
C ALA A 154 6.92 33.42 16.47
N LEU A 155 7.62 33.66 17.58
CA LEU A 155 8.10 34.99 17.93
C LEU A 155 9.11 35.54 16.91
N MET A 156 10.03 34.71 16.42
CA MET A 156 11.01 35.08 15.40
C MET A 156 10.31 35.48 14.08
N LEU A 157 9.27 34.75 13.68
CA LEU A 157 8.49 35.05 12.47
C LEU A 157 7.78 36.40 12.59
N GLU A 158 7.22 36.72 13.75
CA GLU A 158 6.52 38.01 14.00
C GLU A 158 7.48 39.21 14.03
N VAL A 159 8.74 39.01 14.44
CA VAL A 159 9.76 40.05 14.35
C VAL A 159 10.14 40.35 12.91
N ARG A 160 10.12 39.34 12.05
CA ARG A 160 10.64 39.46 10.66
C ARG A 160 9.59 39.76 9.62
N TYR A 161 8.34 39.31 9.81
CA TYR A 161 7.29 39.35 8.81
C TYR A 161 6.03 40.08 9.31
N SER A 162 5.36 40.78 8.41
CA SER A 162 4.07 41.41 8.69
C SER A 162 2.97 40.35 8.93
N LYS A 163 1.93 40.73 9.64
CA LYS A 163 0.74 39.89 9.87
C LYS A 163 0.12 39.38 8.57
N SER A 164 0.03 40.21 7.56
CA SER A 164 -0.49 39.83 6.24
C SER A 164 0.39 38.76 5.58
N ARG A 165 1.69 38.88 5.69
CA ARG A 165 2.61 37.90 5.12
C ARG A 165 2.60 36.56 5.85
N ILE A 166 2.46 36.58 7.19
CA ILE A 166 2.28 35.38 8.02
C ILE A 166 0.96 34.67 7.67
N LEU A 167 -0.13 35.45 7.55
CA LEU A 167 -1.46 34.91 7.21
C LEU A 167 -1.48 34.31 5.80
N GLU A 168 -0.86 34.99 4.83
CA GLU A 168 -0.69 34.49 3.47
C GLU A 168 0.07 33.15 3.46
N ALA A 169 1.18 33.09 4.17
CA ALA A 169 1.95 31.85 4.31
C ALA A 169 1.13 30.75 4.99
N TYR A 170 0.35 31.08 6.01
CA TYR A 170 -0.52 30.13 6.70
C TYR A 170 -1.59 29.56 5.79
N LEU A 171 -2.34 30.40 5.10
CA LEU A 171 -3.42 29.99 4.19
C LEU A 171 -2.92 29.12 3.04
N ASN A 172 -1.68 29.33 2.61
CA ASN A 172 -1.04 28.52 1.57
C ASN A 172 -0.40 27.21 2.08
N ASN A 173 -0.15 27.06 3.40
CA ASN A 173 0.60 25.92 3.93
C ASN A 173 -0.13 25.13 5.03
N VAL A 174 -1.30 25.55 5.48
CA VAL A 174 -2.04 24.82 6.53
C VAL A 174 -2.47 23.44 6.03
N TYR A 175 -2.29 22.42 6.88
CA TYR A 175 -2.68 21.06 6.54
C TYR A 175 -4.20 20.90 6.56
N LEU A 176 -4.76 20.43 5.47
CA LEU A 176 -6.21 20.26 5.23
C LEU A 176 -6.61 18.85 4.81
N GLY A 177 -5.86 17.86 5.28
CA GLY A 177 -6.20 16.46 5.08
C GLY A 177 -5.30 15.72 4.09
N GLN A 178 -5.75 14.53 3.72
CA GLN A 178 -5.03 13.66 2.80
C GLN A 178 -5.87 13.32 1.57
N ASP A 179 -5.18 13.18 0.46
CA ASP A 179 -5.68 12.61 -0.78
C ASP A 179 -4.88 11.34 -1.09
N GLY A 180 -5.42 10.19 -0.66
CA GLY A 180 -4.60 8.99 -0.58
C GLY A 180 -3.49 9.14 0.46
N ASP A 181 -2.26 8.88 0.05
CA ASP A 181 -1.06 9.12 0.87
C ASP A 181 -0.48 10.54 0.67
N VAL A 182 -1.08 11.37 -0.19
CA VAL A 182 -0.63 12.74 -0.46
C VAL A 182 -1.31 13.72 0.48
N PRO A 183 -0.57 14.40 1.37
CA PRO A 183 -1.13 15.41 2.23
C PRO A 183 -1.54 16.66 1.42
N VAL A 184 -2.69 17.23 1.74
CA VAL A 184 -3.22 18.48 1.14
C VAL A 184 -2.80 19.66 2.01
N TYR A 185 -1.99 20.54 1.45
CA TYR A 185 -1.55 21.77 2.12
C TYR A 185 -2.09 23.01 1.42
N GLY A 186 -2.65 23.91 2.23
CA GLY A 186 -3.17 25.20 1.81
C GLY A 186 -4.63 25.17 1.28
N PHE A 187 -5.29 26.30 1.46
CA PHE A 187 -6.65 26.53 0.97
C PHE A 187 -6.75 26.41 -0.56
N PRO A 188 -5.77 26.85 -1.38
CA PRO A 188 -5.86 26.70 -2.83
C PRO A 188 -5.94 25.24 -3.27
N ALA A 189 -5.12 24.37 -2.69
CA ALA A 189 -5.17 22.96 -2.98
C ALA A 189 -6.45 22.30 -2.44
N ALA A 190 -6.89 22.68 -1.24
CA ALA A 190 -8.12 22.18 -0.64
C ALA A 190 -9.38 22.63 -1.43
N ALA A 191 -9.42 23.87 -1.93
CA ALA A 191 -10.51 24.37 -2.76
C ALA A 191 -10.67 23.53 -4.04
N ARG A 192 -9.57 23.28 -4.73
CA ARG A 192 -9.57 22.38 -5.89
C ARG A 192 -9.96 20.96 -5.50
N ARG A 193 -9.42 20.46 -4.37
CA ARG A 193 -9.63 19.10 -3.87
C ARG A 193 -11.08 18.81 -3.50
N PHE A 194 -11.68 19.68 -2.72
CA PHE A 194 -12.97 19.39 -2.11
C PHE A 194 -14.15 20.01 -2.89
N PHE A 195 -13.88 21.03 -3.71
CA PHE A 195 -14.94 21.77 -4.40
C PHE A 195 -14.72 21.90 -5.91
N GLY A 196 -13.57 21.48 -6.45
CA GLY A 196 -13.28 21.55 -7.88
C GLY A 196 -13.10 22.96 -8.42
N LYS A 197 -12.77 23.95 -7.57
CA LYS A 197 -12.66 25.38 -7.95
C LYS A 197 -11.38 26.01 -7.44
N ASP A 198 -10.98 27.12 -8.03
CA ASP A 198 -9.90 27.95 -7.51
C ASP A 198 -10.33 28.61 -6.20
N VAL A 199 -9.35 28.95 -5.35
CA VAL A 199 -9.61 29.52 -4.02
C VAL A 199 -10.40 30.82 -4.07
N ALA A 200 -10.20 31.64 -5.11
CA ALA A 200 -10.96 32.88 -5.34
C ALA A 200 -12.46 32.62 -5.54
N GLY A 201 -12.85 31.43 -6.01
CA GLY A 201 -14.22 31.02 -6.21
C GLY A 201 -14.91 30.35 -5.01
N LEU A 202 -14.24 30.29 -3.85
CA LEU A 202 -14.82 29.69 -2.65
C LEU A 202 -16.02 30.51 -2.15
N GLU A 203 -17.16 29.83 -1.99
CA GLU A 203 -18.33 30.42 -1.32
C GLU A 203 -18.13 30.38 0.20
N ILE A 204 -18.88 31.24 0.91
CA ILE A 204 -18.70 31.39 2.37
C ILE A 204 -18.92 30.10 3.16
N HIS A 205 -19.86 29.25 2.75
CA HIS A 205 -20.09 27.94 3.41
C HIS A 205 -18.95 26.94 3.18
N GLU A 206 -18.28 27.02 2.04
CA GLU A 206 -17.11 26.20 1.71
C GLU A 206 -15.88 26.68 2.50
N ALA A 207 -15.67 28.00 2.53
CA ALA A 207 -14.61 28.63 3.32
C ALA A 207 -14.74 28.29 4.82
N ALA A 208 -15.96 28.38 5.37
CA ALA A 208 -16.24 28.01 6.76
C ALA A 208 -16.02 26.51 7.03
N LEU A 209 -16.36 25.64 6.07
CA LEU A 209 -16.09 24.21 6.18
C LEU A 209 -14.59 23.92 6.24
N LEU A 210 -13.78 24.48 5.32
CA LEU A 210 -12.32 24.30 5.33
C LEU A 210 -11.70 24.84 6.61
N ALA A 211 -12.07 26.05 7.04
CA ALA A 211 -11.58 26.64 8.28
C ALA A 211 -11.93 25.77 9.51
N GLY A 212 -13.16 25.24 9.54
CA GLY A 212 -13.60 24.34 10.61
C GLY A 212 -12.88 23.01 10.64
N ALA A 213 -12.41 22.56 9.50
CA ALA A 213 -11.75 21.28 9.35
C ALA A 213 -10.25 21.29 9.76
N ILE A 214 -9.61 22.45 9.90
CA ILE A 214 -8.16 22.57 10.19
C ILE A 214 -7.71 21.69 11.37
N ARG A 215 -8.54 21.57 12.40
CA ARG A 215 -8.19 20.79 13.62
C ARG A 215 -8.26 19.28 13.45
N ALA A 216 -9.08 18.79 12.52
CA ALA A 216 -9.28 17.35 12.27
C ALA A 216 -9.67 17.10 10.82
N PRO A 217 -8.82 17.47 9.84
CA PRO A 217 -9.23 17.55 8.44
C PRO A 217 -9.59 16.17 7.86
N ASN A 218 -8.85 15.13 8.17
CA ASN A 218 -9.13 13.78 7.69
C ASN A 218 -10.50 13.25 8.15
N ARG A 219 -10.92 13.62 9.36
CA ARG A 219 -12.23 13.23 9.90
C ARG A 219 -13.36 14.09 9.32
N LEU A 220 -13.20 15.41 9.34
CA LEU A 220 -14.27 16.35 9.03
C LEU A 220 -14.50 16.52 7.52
N LEU A 221 -13.45 16.36 6.70
CA LEU A 221 -13.53 16.41 5.24
C LEU A 221 -13.60 15.01 4.61
N GLY A 222 -13.19 13.94 5.34
CA GLY A 222 -13.07 12.59 4.81
C GLY A 222 -14.24 11.66 5.06
N GLY A 223 -14.99 11.78 6.18
CA GLY A 223 -15.98 10.77 6.52
C GLY A 223 -17.15 11.23 7.39
N ALA A 224 -16.90 12.05 8.40
CA ALA A 224 -17.91 12.47 9.37
C ALA A 224 -18.67 13.74 8.91
N ARG A 225 -19.51 13.62 7.88
CA ARG A 225 -20.22 14.76 7.25
C ARG A 225 -21.06 15.56 8.24
N SER A 226 -21.83 14.91 9.10
CA SER A 226 -22.66 15.57 10.10
C SER A 226 -21.84 16.39 11.09
N GLU A 227 -20.64 15.93 11.45
CA GLU A 227 -19.71 16.68 12.28
C GLU A 227 -19.07 17.84 11.51
N GLY A 228 -18.68 17.63 10.25
CA GLY A 228 -18.18 18.68 9.37
C GLY A 228 -19.21 19.78 9.16
N GLN A 229 -20.46 19.41 8.92
CA GLN A 229 -21.59 20.36 8.80
C GLN A 229 -21.78 21.14 10.08
N ARG A 230 -21.87 20.47 11.23
CA ARG A 230 -22.02 21.13 12.53
C ARG A 230 -20.87 22.11 12.79
N ARG A 231 -19.63 21.72 12.50
CA ARG A 231 -18.48 22.59 12.70
C ARG A 231 -18.46 23.80 11.78
N ARG A 232 -18.86 23.64 10.51
CA ARG A 232 -19.10 24.75 9.57
C ARG A 232 -20.14 25.73 10.12
N ASP A 233 -21.28 25.22 10.59
CA ASP A 233 -22.39 26.02 11.08
C ASP A 233 -22.03 26.82 12.35
N GLU A 234 -21.21 26.21 13.25
CA GLU A 234 -20.62 26.91 14.40
C GLU A 234 -19.75 28.12 14.00
N ILE A 235 -18.96 27.98 12.91
CA ILE A 235 -18.12 29.07 12.42
C ILE A 235 -18.99 30.16 11.77
N LEU A 236 -19.97 29.78 10.95
CA LEU A 236 -20.90 30.74 10.33
C LEU A 236 -21.67 31.53 11.41
N LEU A 237 -22.10 30.86 12.48
CA LEU A 237 -22.72 31.53 13.62
C LEU A 237 -21.76 32.51 14.30
N ALA A 238 -20.52 32.10 14.54
CA ALA A 238 -19.52 32.98 15.14
C ALA A 238 -19.14 34.16 14.24
N MET A 239 -19.14 34.00 12.93
CA MET A 239 -18.95 35.09 11.95
C MET A 239 -20.12 36.11 12.04
N LYS A 240 -21.35 35.60 12.15
CA LYS A 240 -22.55 36.48 12.34
C LYS A 240 -22.46 37.24 13.66
N ASP A 241 -22.11 36.56 14.75
CA ASP A 241 -22.02 37.16 16.08
C ASP A 241 -20.91 38.23 16.19
N GLN A 242 -19.91 38.17 15.32
CA GLN A 242 -18.87 39.20 15.16
C GLN A 242 -19.23 40.29 14.11
N GLY A 243 -20.43 40.24 13.53
CA GLY A 243 -20.89 41.22 12.54
C GLY A 243 -20.18 41.11 11.18
N LEU A 244 -19.48 40.01 10.89
CA LEU A 244 -18.78 39.77 9.61
C LEU A 244 -19.76 39.39 8.50
N ILE A 245 -20.90 38.81 8.85
CA ILE A 245 -22.01 38.46 7.96
C ILE A 245 -23.35 38.76 8.62
N ASP A 246 -24.37 38.95 7.84
CA ASP A 246 -25.72 39.12 8.34
C ASP A 246 -26.44 37.77 8.58
N ALA A 247 -27.62 37.84 9.21
CA ALA A 247 -28.41 36.66 9.52
C ALA A 247 -28.98 35.96 8.27
N ALA A 248 -29.19 36.69 7.17
CA ALA A 248 -29.70 36.13 5.92
C ALA A 248 -28.61 35.31 5.23
N THR A 249 -27.41 35.87 5.12
CA THR A 249 -26.23 35.18 4.59
C THR A 249 -25.91 33.91 5.39
N MET A 250 -25.94 33.99 6.74
CA MET A 250 -25.71 32.81 7.60
C MET A 250 -26.76 31.71 7.30
N ARG A 251 -28.06 32.05 7.26
CA ARG A 251 -29.11 31.06 6.95
C ARG A 251 -28.93 30.44 5.57
N ALA A 252 -28.64 31.25 4.55
CA ALA A 252 -28.38 30.78 3.19
C ALA A 252 -27.15 29.82 3.15
N ALA A 253 -26.07 30.15 3.86
CA ALA A 253 -24.86 29.34 3.92
C ALA A 253 -25.08 28.01 4.68
N THR A 254 -25.84 28.01 5.78
CA THR A 254 -26.13 26.79 6.56
C THR A 254 -27.07 25.83 5.82
N SER A 255 -27.96 26.34 4.94
CA SER A 255 -28.85 25.51 4.12
C SER A 255 -28.12 24.73 3.02
N LYS A 256 -26.91 25.16 2.63
CA LYS A 256 -26.10 24.45 1.60
C LYS A 256 -25.62 23.11 2.11
N PRO A 257 -25.73 22.04 1.31
CA PRO A 257 -25.20 20.73 1.70
C PRO A 257 -23.66 20.76 1.78
N VAL A 258 -23.10 19.95 2.67
CA VAL A 258 -21.66 19.66 2.62
C VAL A 258 -21.39 18.84 1.37
N PRO A 259 -20.51 19.29 0.48
CA PRO A 259 -20.21 18.57 -0.76
C PRO A 259 -19.76 17.14 -0.49
N ARG A 260 -20.14 16.24 -1.37
CA ARG A 260 -19.50 14.93 -1.42
C ARG A 260 -18.04 15.15 -1.81
N ARG A 261 -17.12 14.46 -1.14
CA ARG A 261 -15.73 14.40 -1.59
C ARG A 261 -15.76 14.13 -3.09
N SER A 262 -15.23 15.04 -3.90
CA SER A 262 -15.07 14.77 -5.32
C SER A 262 -14.08 13.60 -5.43
N THR A 263 -14.57 12.47 -5.88
CA THR A 263 -13.73 11.29 -6.10
C THR A 263 -12.90 11.44 -7.37
N ASP A 264 -13.19 12.49 -8.15
CA ASP A 264 -12.73 12.64 -9.53
C ASP A 264 -11.90 13.92 -9.68
N PHE A 265 -10.65 13.87 -9.22
CA PHE A 265 -9.65 14.88 -9.57
C PHE A 265 -9.06 14.67 -10.97
N GLY A 266 -9.80 14.08 -11.90
CA GLY A 266 -9.23 13.66 -13.16
C GLY A 266 -8.11 12.60 -12.97
N ARG A 267 -8.07 11.92 -11.81
CA ARG A 267 -7.17 10.79 -11.59
C ARG A 267 -7.82 9.53 -12.11
N THR A 268 -7.32 9.07 -13.22
CA THR A 268 -7.56 7.70 -13.68
C THR A 268 -6.62 6.79 -12.86
N ALA A 269 -7.14 5.71 -12.24
CA ALA A 269 -6.37 4.79 -11.41
C ALA A 269 -5.67 5.43 -10.19
N PRO A 270 -6.40 6.06 -9.24
CA PRO A 270 -5.81 6.83 -8.15
C PRO A 270 -4.89 6.01 -7.22
N TYR A 271 -5.22 4.74 -6.93
CA TYR A 271 -4.34 3.85 -6.17
C TYR A 271 -2.99 3.61 -6.84
N PHE A 272 -2.97 3.52 -8.17
CA PHE A 272 -1.73 3.36 -8.94
C PHE A 272 -0.91 4.66 -8.91
N VAL A 273 -1.55 5.81 -9.04
CA VAL A 273 -0.86 7.12 -8.95
C VAL A 273 -0.19 7.30 -7.58
N ASP A 274 -0.81 6.81 -6.50
CA ASP A 274 -0.19 6.83 -5.16
C ASP A 274 1.07 5.93 -5.09
N VAL A 275 1.05 4.77 -5.75
CA VAL A 275 2.25 3.90 -5.84
C VAL A 275 3.38 4.61 -6.58
N VAL A 276 3.07 5.26 -7.72
CA VAL A 276 4.03 6.07 -8.47
C VAL A 276 4.58 7.22 -7.63
N ALA A 277 3.74 7.90 -6.85
CA ALA A 277 4.16 8.98 -5.96
C ALA A 277 5.13 8.48 -4.88
N ALA A 278 4.83 7.35 -4.25
CA ALA A 278 5.71 6.75 -3.25
C ALA A 278 7.03 6.26 -3.85
N GLU A 279 7.01 5.74 -5.06
CA GLU A 279 8.20 5.30 -5.79
C GLU A 279 9.10 6.49 -6.16
N LEU A 280 8.54 7.57 -6.70
CA LEU A 280 9.26 8.82 -6.99
C LEU A 280 9.89 9.42 -5.74
N ALA A 281 9.16 9.44 -4.61
CA ALA A 281 9.68 9.97 -3.36
C ALA A 281 10.91 9.22 -2.83
N ARG A 282 11.02 7.92 -3.12
CA ARG A 282 12.17 7.09 -2.72
C ARG A 282 13.37 7.20 -3.67
N ARG A 283 13.13 7.43 -4.96
CA ARG A 283 14.15 7.32 -6.02
C ARG A 283 14.74 8.64 -6.46
N ALA A 284 14.03 9.76 -6.31
CA ALA A 284 14.35 10.96 -7.06
C ALA A 284 14.81 12.12 -6.19
N GLN A 285 15.92 12.73 -6.57
CA GLN A 285 16.15 14.15 -6.32
C GLN A 285 15.28 14.93 -7.32
N LEU A 286 14.02 15.17 -6.95
CA LEU A 286 13.11 15.91 -7.80
C LEU A 286 13.55 17.37 -7.92
N PRO A 287 13.42 18.01 -9.10
CA PRO A 287 13.63 19.43 -9.27
C PRO A 287 12.82 20.24 -8.23
N THR A 288 13.35 21.37 -7.82
CA THR A 288 12.72 22.21 -6.79
C THR A 288 11.61 23.12 -7.32
N SER A 289 11.43 23.20 -8.64
CA SER A 289 10.42 24.02 -9.31
C SER A 289 10.15 23.53 -10.73
N GLY A 290 9.01 23.93 -11.30
CA GLY A 290 8.63 23.63 -12.68
C GLY A 290 7.64 22.48 -12.81
N GLU A 291 7.30 22.13 -14.06
CA GLU A 291 6.44 21.00 -14.40
C GLU A 291 7.31 19.80 -14.79
N ILE A 292 7.04 18.64 -14.17
CA ILE A 292 7.70 17.38 -14.47
C ILE A 292 6.68 16.46 -15.10
N ARG A 293 7.02 15.83 -16.23
CA ARG A 293 6.23 14.80 -16.87
C ARG A 293 6.78 13.43 -16.51
N VAL A 294 5.94 12.53 -16.03
CA VAL A 294 6.31 11.17 -15.67
C VAL A 294 5.47 10.20 -16.46
N GLN A 295 6.14 9.35 -17.24
CA GLN A 295 5.52 8.22 -17.92
C GLN A 295 5.42 7.02 -16.99
N THR A 296 4.29 6.32 -17.06
CA THR A 296 4.04 5.14 -16.23
C THR A 296 3.81 3.90 -17.07
N THR A 297 3.84 2.77 -16.39
CA THR A 297 3.67 1.44 -16.96
C THR A 297 2.19 1.05 -17.14
N LEU A 298 1.25 1.88 -16.70
CA LEU A 298 -0.18 1.57 -16.64
C LEU A 298 -0.77 1.29 -18.04
N ASP A 299 -1.45 0.14 -18.16
CA ASP A 299 -2.33 -0.16 -19.30
C ASP A 299 -3.77 0.25 -18.95
N LEU A 300 -4.25 1.33 -19.56
CA LEU A 300 -5.57 1.89 -19.26
C LEU A 300 -6.72 0.93 -19.57
N ALA A 301 -6.59 0.10 -20.59
CA ALA A 301 -7.62 -0.87 -20.94
C ALA A 301 -7.71 -1.98 -19.88
N LEU A 302 -6.56 -2.50 -19.45
CA LEU A 302 -6.47 -3.51 -18.41
C LEU A 302 -6.90 -2.94 -17.04
N GLN A 303 -6.52 -1.70 -16.74
CA GLN A 303 -6.96 -1.00 -15.53
C GLN A 303 -8.49 -0.89 -15.45
N ARG A 304 -9.14 -0.45 -16.54
CA ARG A 304 -10.60 -0.36 -16.60
C ARG A 304 -11.25 -1.75 -16.44
N ALA A 305 -10.68 -2.78 -17.07
CA ALA A 305 -11.16 -4.15 -16.91
C ALA A 305 -11.06 -4.62 -15.45
N ALA A 306 -9.95 -4.32 -14.76
CA ALA A 306 -9.76 -4.65 -13.34
C ALA A 306 -10.76 -3.92 -12.44
N GLU A 307 -11.00 -2.62 -12.66
CA GLU A 307 -11.98 -1.84 -11.90
C GLU A 307 -13.41 -2.36 -12.08
N VAL A 308 -13.79 -2.71 -13.31
CA VAL A 308 -15.10 -3.32 -13.61
C VAL A 308 -15.23 -4.68 -12.94
N ALA A 309 -14.19 -5.52 -13.02
CA ALA A 309 -14.18 -6.85 -12.40
C ALA A 309 -14.33 -6.77 -10.88
N VAL A 310 -13.62 -5.84 -10.21
CA VAL A 310 -13.73 -5.60 -8.77
C VAL A 310 -15.15 -5.17 -8.40
N ARG A 311 -15.71 -4.16 -9.07
CA ARG A 311 -17.08 -3.69 -8.79
C ARG A 311 -18.10 -4.81 -8.94
N ASN A 312 -18.04 -5.55 -10.04
CA ASN A 312 -18.97 -6.65 -10.34
C ASN A 312 -18.80 -7.80 -9.36
N GLY A 313 -17.56 -8.14 -9.00
CA GLY A 313 -17.25 -9.18 -8.03
C GLY A 313 -17.80 -8.87 -6.63
N ILE A 314 -17.53 -7.67 -6.14
CA ILE A 314 -18.07 -7.20 -4.85
C ILE A 314 -19.61 -7.23 -4.88
N SER A 315 -20.21 -6.63 -5.92
CA SER A 315 -21.69 -6.60 -6.04
C SER A 315 -22.32 -7.99 -6.11
N ARG A 316 -21.64 -8.97 -6.73
CA ARG A 316 -22.09 -10.36 -6.75
C ARG A 316 -22.04 -10.99 -5.37
N ILE A 317 -20.96 -10.78 -4.61
CA ILE A 317 -20.79 -11.32 -3.26
C ILE A 317 -21.84 -10.71 -2.31
N GLU A 318 -22.01 -9.39 -2.33
CA GLU A 318 -22.96 -8.67 -1.46
C GLU A 318 -24.42 -9.02 -1.78
N ARG A 319 -24.78 -9.26 -3.06
CA ARG A 319 -26.11 -9.76 -3.42
C ARG A 319 -26.37 -11.17 -2.90
N ALA A 320 -25.36 -12.04 -2.94
CA ALA A 320 -25.47 -13.40 -2.41
C ALA A 320 -25.43 -13.43 -0.87
N ARG A 321 -24.88 -12.38 -0.24
CA ARG A 321 -24.68 -12.26 1.21
C ARG A 321 -25.03 -10.84 1.68
N PRO A 322 -26.31 -10.49 1.80
CA PRO A 322 -26.74 -9.12 2.14
C PRO A 322 -26.20 -8.60 3.48
N GLN A 323 -25.87 -9.49 4.42
CA GLN A 323 -25.24 -9.12 5.70
C GLN A 323 -23.85 -8.51 5.56
N LEU A 324 -23.16 -8.72 4.42
CA LEU A 324 -21.84 -8.14 4.11
C LEU A 324 -21.94 -6.86 3.29
N ALA A 325 -23.16 -6.35 3.03
CA ALA A 325 -23.36 -5.18 2.18
C ALA A 325 -22.56 -3.96 2.70
N GLY A 326 -21.80 -3.34 1.81
CA GLY A 326 -20.94 -2.19 2.12
C GLY A 326 -19.59 -2.53 2.79
N GLN A 327 -19.35 -3.79 3.17
CA GLN A 327 -18.16 -4.19 3.93
C GLN A 327 -17.11 -4.90 3.06
N VAL A 328 -17.54 -5.60 2.00
CA VAL A 328 -16.63 -6.38 1.15
C VAL A 328 -15.62 -5.48 0.45
N GLN A 329 -14.36 -5.86 0.53
CA GLN A 329 -13.25 -5.24 -0.18
C GLN A 329 -12.61 -6.23 -1.15
N ALA A 330 -12.04 -5.70 -2.24
CA ALA A 330 -11.22 -6.50 -3.15
C ALA A 330 -10.09 -5.65 -3.71
N ALA A 331 -8.95 -6.27 -3.95
CA ALA A 331 -7.80 -5.66 -4.58
C ALA A 331 -7.32 -6.52 -5.74
N VAL A 332 -6.81 -5.86 -6.78
CA VAL A 332 -6.25 -6.48 -7.98
C VAL A 332 -4.92 -5.82 -8.31
N ILE A 333 -3.95 -6.62 -8.70
CA ILE A 333 -2.70 -6.13 -9.28
C ILE A 333 -2.33 -7.00 -10.48
N ALA A 334 -1.85 -6.37 -11.55
CA ALA A 334 -1.35 -7.05 -12.75
C ALA A 334 0.09 -6.61 -13.00
N ILE A 335 1.00 -7.57 -13.16
CA ILE A 335 2.45 -7.35 -13.32
C ILE A 335 2.93 -8.07 -14.57
N GLU A 336 3.72 -7.39 -15.40
CA GLU A 336 4.50 -8.00 -16.49
C GLU A 336 5.75 -8.66 -15.90
N PRO A 337 5.90 -9.99 -16.05
CA PRO A 337 6.96 -10.73 -15.35
C PRO A 337 8.39 -10.33 -15.74
N ALA A 338 8.61 -10.06 -17.03
CA ALA A 338 9.95 -9.79 -17.55
C ALA A 338 10.52 -8.46 -17.05
N SER A 339 9.70 -7.42 -16.97
CA SER A 339 10.10 -6.06 -16.59
C SER A 339 9.80 -5.71 -15.13
N GLY A 340 8.84 -6.39 -14.50
CA GLY A 340 8.27 -5.99 -13.21
C GLY A 340 7.25 -4.85 -13.32
N GLU A 341 6.90 -4.42 -14.53
CA GLU A 341 5.99 -3.30 -14.75
C GLU A 341 4.57 -3.60 -14.25
N ILE A 342 4.03 -2.73 -13.41
CA ILE A 342 2.66 -2.80 -12.93
C ILE A 342 1.74 -2.26 -14.02
N ARG A 343 0.98 -3.14 -14.67
CA ARG A 343 0.07 -2.83 -15.78
C ARG A 343 -1.32 -2.41 -15.34
N ALA A 344 -1.78 -2.86 -14.16
CA ALA A 344 -3.03 -2.43 -13.54
C ALA A 344 -2.95 -2.58 -12.02
N LEU A 345 -3.64 -1.69 -11.29
CA LEU A 345 -3.72 -1.76 -9.83
C LEU A 345 -5.04 -1.16 -9.31
N VAL A 346 -5.78 -1.97 -8.55
CA VAL A 346 -6.99 -1.57 -7.84
C VAL A 346 -6.81 -1.92 -6.36
N GLY A 347 -6.81 -0.91 -5.49
CA GLY A 347 -6.52 -1.10 -4.06
C GLY A 347 -7.75 -1.25 -3.15
N GLY A 348 -8.97 -1.27 -3.70
CA GLY A 348 -10.20 -1.41 -2.93
C GLY A 348 -11.45 -1.15 -3.76
N ARG A 349 -12.64 -1.25 -3.14
CA ARG A 349 -13.93 -1.05 -3.80
C ARG A 349 -14.14 0.36 -4.36
N SER A 350 -13.65 1.36 -3.65
CA SER A 350 -13.81 2.78 -3.99
C SER A 350 -12.71 3.60 -3.34
N TYR A 351 -11.90 4.29 -4.15
CA TYR A 351 -10.84 5.18 -3.66
C TYR A 351 -11.43 6.36 -2.87
N GLY A 352 -12.58 6.87 -3.30
CA GLY A 352 -13.24 7.98 -2.63
C GLY A 352 -13.78 7.65 -1.24
N GLU A 353 -14.12 6.39 -0.97
CA GLU A 353 -14.53 5.92 0.35
C GLU A 353 -13.31 5.59 1.23
N SER A 354 -12.30 4.96 0.65
CA SER A 354 -11.07 4.58 1.34
C SER A 354 -9.88 4.63 0.38
N SER A 355 -8.95 5.54 0.65
CA SER A 355 -7.67 5.62 -0.08
C SER A 355 -6.64 4.58 0.38
N PHE A 356 -6.97 3.74 1.38
CA PHE A 356 -6.09 2.67 1.82
C PHE A 356 -5.90 1.64 0.72
N ASN A 357 -4.67 1.54 0.21
CA ASN A 357 -4.33 0.64 -0.89
C ASN A 357 -4.06 -0.79 -0.37
N ARG A 358 -5.08 -1.65 -0.47
CA ARG A 358 -5.00 -3.03 0.04
C ARG A 358 -4.06 -3.92 -0.79
N ALA A 359 -3.79 -3.55 -2.03
CA ALA A 359 -2.85 -4.30 -2.87
C ALA A 359 -1.40 -4.20 -2.36
N THR A 360 -1.02 -3.06 -1.76
CA THR A 360 0.37 -2.76 -1.39
C THR A 360 0.60 -2.60 0.11
N ARG A 361 -0.47 -2.42 0.92
CA ARG A 361 -0.35 -2.06 2.34
C ARG A 361 -1.10 -3.00 3.30
N ALA A 362 -2.05 -3.79 2.81
CA ALA A 362 -2.71 -4.78 3.64
C ALA A 362 -1.88 -6.07 3.68
N ALA A 363 -1.24 -6.33 4.80
CA ALA A 363 -0.65 -7.63 5.08
C ALA A 363 -1.77 -8.58 5.54
N ARG A 364 -1.92 -9.72 4.85
CA ARG A 364 -2.95 -10.73 5.09
C ARG A 364 -2.36 -12.12 4.93
N GLN A 365 -2.92 -13.09 5.64
CA GLN A 365 -2.52 -14.49 5.48
C GLN A 365 -2.83 -14.96 4.06
N PRO A 366 -1.85 -15.48 3.31
CA PRO A 366 -2.07 -15.97 1.96
C PRO A 366 -2.79 -17.33 1.91
N GLY A 367 -2.73 -18.11 2.98
CA GLY A 367 -3.30 -19.45 2.99
C GLY A 367 -2.63 -20.36 1.95
N SER A 368 -3.41 -21.24 1.34
CA SER A 368 -2.91 -22.25 0.40
C SER A 368 -2.21 -21.72 -0.85
N ILE A 369 -2.24 -20.41 -1.12
CA ILE A 369 -1.48 -19.84 -2.23
C ILE A 369 0.04 -19.87 -1.96
N PHE A 370 0.43 -20.12 -0.71
CA PHE A 370 1.83 -20.26 -0.29
C PHE A 370 2.44 -21.64 -0.63
N LYS A 371 1.62 -22.69 -0.84
CA LYS A 371 2.08 -24.06 -1.09
C LYS A 371 3.04 -24.23 -2.27
N PRO A 372 2.92 -23.51 -3.40
CA PRO A 372 3.92 -23.55 -4.47
C PRO A 372 5.36 -23.33 -3.99
N PHE A 373 5.58 -22.45 -2.98
CA PHE A 373 6.93 -22.18 -2.45
C PHE A 373 7.49 -23.37 -1.65
N VAL A 374 6.63 -24.15 -1.00
CA VAL A 374 7.03 -25.39 -0.30
C VAL A 374 7.58 -26.40 -1.29
N TYR A 375 6.83 -26.68 -2.37
CA TYR A 375 7.27 -27.63 -3.39
C TYR A 375 8.44 -27.08 -4.23
N LEU A 376 8.48 -25.76 -4.46
CA LEU A 376 9.62 -25.11 -5.10
C LEU A 376 10.90 -25.30 -4.28
N ALA A 377 10.83 -25.12 -2.96
CA ALA A 377 11.97 -25.37 -2.07
C ALA A 377 12.44 -26.84 -2.13
N ALA A 378 11.49 -27.78 -2.26
CA ALA A 378 11.80 -29.19 -2.45
C ALA A 378 12.52 -29.46 -3.78
N PHE A 379 12.03 -28.86 -4.88
CA PHE A 379 12.66 -28.99 -6.20
C PHE A 379 14.03 -28.30 -6.27
N GLU A 380 14.25 -27.19 -5.56
CA GLU A 380 15.58 -26.57 -5.44
C GLU A 380 16.55 -27.41 -4.58
N ALA A 381 16.05 -28.19 -3.62
CA ALA A 381 16.87 -29.11 -2.82
C ALA A 381 17.40 -30.30 -3.62
N GLU A 382 16.68 -30.74 -4.64
CA GLU A 382 17.07 -31.86 -5.53
C GLU A 382 18.43 -31.65 -6.22
N ARG A 383 18.77 -30.40 -6.57
CA ARG A 383 20.09 -30.04 -7.12
C ARG A 383 21.26 -30.51 -6.22
N ARG A 384 20.96 -30.88 -4.97
CA ARG A 384 21.94 -31.40 -3.97
C ARG A 384 21.80 -32.88 -3.72
N GLY A 385 21.06 -33.62 -4.57
CA GLY A 385 20.89 -35.07 -4.47
C GLY A 385 19.85 -35.56 -3.46
N GLN A 386 18.97 -34.69 -2.99
CA GLN A 386 17.88 -34.98 -2.03
C GLN A 386 16.56 -34.37 -2.54
N GLY A 387 15.91 -35.00 -3.52
CA GLY A 387 14.84 -34.27 -4.13
C GLY A 387 13.57 -35.03 -4.39
N LEU A 388 12.44 -34.28 -4.33
CA LEU A 388 11.15 -34.70 -4.82
C LEU A 388 11.02 -34.37 -6.31
N THR A 389 10.32 -35.24 -7.04
CA THR A 389 9.83 -34.95 -8.40
C THR A 389 8.33 -34.70 -8.35
N PRO A 390 7.73 -34.10 -9.38
CA PRO A 390 6.27 -33.98 -9.48
C PRO A 390 5.49 -35.31 -9.36
N ALA A 391 6.10 -36.41 -9.73
CA ALA A 391 5.55 -37.76 -9.65
C ALA A 391 5.80 -38.47 -8.29
N SER A 392 6.64 -37.90 -7.41
CA SER A 392 6.93 -38.50 -6.10
C SER A 392 5.67 -38.65 -5.26
N LEU A 393 5.55 -39.78 -4.56
CA LEU A 393 4.43 -40.10 -3.69
C LEU A 393 4.65 -39.54 -2.27
N LEU A 394 3.70 -38.76 -1.80
CA LEU A 394 3.64 -38.18 -0.45
C LEU A 394 2.54 -38.86 0.36
N SER A 395 2.70 -38.93 1.69
CA SER A 395 1.66 -39.42 2.59
C SER A 395 0.67 -38.30 2.92
N ASP A 396 -0.62 -38.55 2.71
CA ASP A 396 -1.75 -37.74 3.16
C ASP A 396 -2.53 -38.50 4.24
N GLU A 397 -1.83 -38.95 5.27
CA GLU A 397 -2.35 -39.62 6.45
C GLU A 397 -2.32 -38.67 7.67
N PRO A 398 -3.07 -38.94 8.75
CA PRO A 398 -3.07 -38.12 9.95
C PRO A 398 -1.64 -37.76 10.41
N LEU A 399 -1.46 -36.51 10.78
CA LEU A 399 -0.19 -35.95 11.21
C LEU A 399 -0.38 -35.16 12.50
N SER A 400 0.43 -35.44 13.51
CA SER A 400 0.53 -34.64 14.73
C SER A 400 1.93 -34.03 14.81
N VAL A 401 1.99 -32.71 14.96
CA VAL A 401 3.21 -31.93 15.02
C VAL A 401 3.34 -31.27 16.38
N GLN A 402 4.43 -31.53 17.09
CA GLN A 402 4.74 -30.84 18.34
C GLN A 402 5.44 -29.52 18.04
N ALA A 403 4.85 -28.39 18.38
CA ALA A 403 5.44 -27.07 18.22
C ALA A 403 5.20 -26.23 19.48
N ALA A 404 6.26 -25.70 20.08
CA ALA A 404 6.22 -24.87 21.30
C ALA A 404 5.38 -25.48 22.45
N GLY A 405 5.41 -26.79 22.61
CA GLY A 405 4.67 -27.51 23.68
C GLY A 405 3.19 -27.73 23.38
N VAL A 406 2.70 -27.37 22.20
CA VAL A 406 1.33 -27.60 21.75
C VAL A 406 1.32 -28.65 20.63
N SER A 407 0.43 -29.62 20.71
CA SER A 407 0.17 -30.57 19.62
C SER A 407 -0.74 -29.92 18.59
N TRP A 408 -0.29 -29.87 17.34
CA TRP A 408 -1.05 -29.35 16.21
C TRP A 408 -1.31 -30.47 15.19
N GLU A 409 -2.57 -30.62 14.82
CA GLU A 409 -3.05 -31.63 13.88
C GLU A 409 -3.66 -30.96 12.64
N PRO A 410 -2.86 -30.74 11.57
CA PRO A 410 -3.40 -30.18 10.33
C PRO A 410 -4.40 -31.13 9.68
N ARG A 411 -5.45 -30.54 9.09
CA ARG A 411 -6.47 -31.28 8.33
C ARG A 411 -6.58 -30.71 6.92
N ASN A 412 -6.98 -31.56 5.97
CA ASN A 412 -7.38 -31.11 4.64
C ASN A 412 -8.71 -30.34 4.72
N MET A 413 -8.97 -29.46 3.74
CA MET A 413 -10.18 -28.62 3.73
C MET A 413 -11.47 -29.45 3.58
N ASP A 414 -11.39 -30.61 2.92
CA ASP A 414 -12.49 -31.58 2.77
C ASP A 414 -12.67 -32.50 3.99
N GLY A 415 -11.75 -32.41 4.97
CA GLY A 415 -11.74 -33.24 6.16
C GLY A 415 -11.32 -34.70 5.92
N GLN A 416 -10.87 -35.06 4.70
CA GLN A 416 -10.53 -36.42 4.30
C GLN A 416 -9.00 -36.63 4.29
N PHE A 417 -8.60 -37.90 4.39
CA PHE A 417 -7.23 -38.37 4.18
C PHE A 417 -7.20 -39.24 2.93
N HIS A 418 -6.26 -39.01 2.03
CA HIS A 418 -6.22 -39.64 0.70
C HIS A 418 -5.11 -40.70 0.56
N GLY A 419 -4.44 -41.06 1.67
CA GLY A 419 -3.35 -42.03 1.68
C GLY A 419 -2.11 -41.53 0.93
N ARG A 420 -1.60 -42.31 -0.01
CA ARG A 420 -0.44 -41.87 -0.84
C ARG A 420 -0.91 -41.11 -2.06
N VAL A 421 -0.39 -39.91 -2.25
CA VAL A 421 -0.74 -39.03 -3.37
C VAL A 421 0.53 -38.51 -4.05
N THR A 422 0.48 -38.28 -5.37
CA THR A 422 1.59 -37.61 -6.06
C THR A 422 1.70 -36.15 -5.65
N VAL A 423 2.91 -35.55 -5.73
CA VAL A 423 3.13 -34.12 -5.54
C VAL A 423 2.18 -33.30 -6.43
N ARG A 424 1.97 -33.73 -7.69
CA ARG A 424 0.99 -33.15 -8.61
C ARG A 424 -0.40 -33.12 -7.99
N ARG A 425 -0.93 -34.26 -7.57
CA ARG A 425 -2.28 -34.35 -6.99
C ARG A 425 -2.38 -33.52 -5.72
N ALA A 426 -1.37 -33.55 -4.87
CA ALA A 426 -1.35 -32.77 -3.64
C ALA A 426 -1.48 -31.26 -3.91
N LEU A 427 -0.81 -30.72 -4.94
CA LEU A 427 -0.88 -29.31 -5.29
C LEU A 427 -2.15 -28.96 -6.08
N GLU A 428 -2.60 -29.81 -7.04
CA GLU A 428 -3.83 -29.63 -7.80
C GLU A 428 -5.07 -29.56 -6.89
N GLN A 429 -5.16 -30.45 -5.89
CA GLN A 429 -6.25 -30.49 -4.90
C GLN A 429 -5.99 -29.61 -3.67
N SER A 430 -4.80 -29.00 -3.61
CA SER A 430 -4.42 -28.12 -2.50
C SER A 430 -4.43 -28.81 -1.12
N LEU A 431 -4.02 -30.08 -1.04
CA LEU A 431 -3.97 -30.84 0.21
C LEU A 431 -3.01 -30.19 1.22
N ASN A 432 -3.38 -30.19 2.49
CA ASN A 432 -2.64 -29.53 3.56
C ASN A 432 -1.50 -30.43 4.10
N ILE A 433 -1.83 -31.69 4.41
CA ILE A 433 -0.91 -32.60 5.10
C ILE A 433 0.35 -32.89 4.29
N PRO A 434 0.26 -33.19 2.98
CA PRO A 434 1.49 -33.39 2.18
C PRO A 434 2.40 -32.18 2.15
N ALA A 435 1.83 -30.95 2.07
CA ALA A 435 2.61 -29.72 2.08
C ALA A 435 3.33 -29.50 3.43
N VAL A 436 2.64 -29.78 4.55
CA VAL A 436 3.24 -29.69 5.90
C VAL A 436 4.37 -30.70 6.07
N ARG A 437 4.18 -31.96 5.61
CA ARG A 437 5.24 -32.98 5.67
C ARG A 437 6.49 -32.55 4.89
N VAL A 438 6.31 -32.10 3.65
CA VAL A 438 7.44 -31.61 2.83
C VAL A 438 8.15 -30.43 3.52
N ALA A 439 7.41 -29.50 4.13
CA ALA A 439 8.03 -28.39 4.84
C ALA A 439 8.78 -28.82 6.12
N LEU A 440 8.29 -29.84 6.81
CA LEU A 440 8.98 -30.44 7.97
C LEU A 440 10.27 -31.14 7.55
N ASP A 441 10.22 -31.94 6.48
CA ASP A 441 11.38 -32.68 5.98
C ASP A 441 12.50 -31.75 5.48
N LEU A 442 12.13 -30.63 4.84
CA LEU A 442 13.08 -29.62 4.36
C LEU A 442 13.60 -28.69 5.46
N GLY A 443 12.81 -28.50 6.51
CA GLY A 443 12.91 -27.42 7.47
C GLY A 443 12.22 -26.14 7.00
N PRO A 444 11.32 -25.56 7.84
CA PRO A 444 10.53 -24.35 7.48
C PRO A 444 11.39 -23.12 7.11
N ASN A 445 12.62 -22.99 7.65
CA ASN A 445 13.57 -21.94 7.28
C ASN A 445 13.87 -21.95 5.77
N ARG A 446 14.07 -23.13 5.20
CA ARG A 446 14.39 -23.25 3.77
C ARG A 446 13.24 -22.82 2.88
N VAL A 447 12.01 -23.10 3.30
CA VAL A 447 10.81 -22.62 2.62
C VAL A 447 10.71 -21.09 2.69
N ALA A 448 11.01 -20.51 3.86
CA ALA A 448 11.05 -19.06 4.04
C ALA A 448 12.13 -18.41 3.17
N ASP A 449 13.35 -18.99 3.12
CA ASP A 449 14.46 -18.48 2.30
C ASP A 449 14.08 -18.42 0.81
N VAL A 450 13.46 -19.48 0.29
CA VAL A 450 12.98 -19.51 -1.10
C VAL A 450 11.89 -18.46 -1.34
N ALA A 451 10.94 -18.32 -0.43
CA ALA A 451 9.89 -17.32 -0.55
C ALA A 451 10.47 -15.88 -0.52
N HIS A 452 11.46 -15.61 0.32
CA HIS A 452 12.17 -14.33 0.35
C HIS A 452 12.94 -14.08 -0.96
N ALA A 453 13.66 -15.08 -1.47
CA ALA A 453 14.35 -14.97 -2.75
C ALA A 453 13.37 -14.63 -3.90
N MET A 454 12.16 -15.18 -3.86
CA MET A 454 11.10 -14.92 -4.83
C MET A 454 10.47 -13.52 -4.73
N GLY A 455 10.71 -12.78 -3.65
CA GLY A 455 10.27 -11.38 -3.50
C GLY A 455 9.29 -11.11 -2.37
N ILE A 456 9.07 -12.03 -1.46
CA ILE A 456 8.30 -11.79 -0.24
C ILE A 456 9.24 -11.11 0.77
N GLU A 457 8.93 -9.88 1.16
CA GLU A 457 9.76 -9.05 2.04
C GLU A 457 9.24 -9.05 3.50
N HIS A 458 7.95 -9.32 3.70
CA HIS A 458 7.38 -9.44 5.04
C HIS A 458 8.01 -10.60 5.81
N PRO A 459 8.17 -10.48 7.13
CA PRO A 459 8.74 -11.53 7.97
C PRO A 459 7.92 -12.83 7.88
N LEU A 460 8.59 -13.93 7.61
CA LEU A 460 8.01 -15.26 7.57
C LEU A 460 8.42 -16.04 8.80
N ALA A 461 7.48 -16.42 9.65
CA ALA A 461 7.76 -17.27 10.82
C ALA A 461 8.15 -18.68 10.35
N PRO A 462 9.35 -19.18 10.66
CA PRO A 462 9.82 -20.49 10.19
C PRO A 462 9.25 -21.62 11.06
N VAL A 463 7.94 -21.74 11.08
CA VAL A 463 7.18 -22.76 11.81
C VAL A 463 6.48 -23.72 10.83
N PRO A 464 6.10 -24.93 11.24
CA PRO A 464 5.46 -25.91 10.34
C PRO A 464 4.21 -25.39 9.62
N SER A 465 3.42 -24.53 10.27
CA SER A 465 2.22 -23.93 9.68
C SER A 465 2.52 -22.90 8.57
N LEU A 466 3.77 -22.47 8.40
CA LEU A 466 4.20 -21.65 7.26
C LEU A 466 3.82 -22.31 5.92
N ALA A 467 3.88 -23.64 5.84
CA ALA A 467 3.46 -24.40 4.66
C ALA A 467 2.02 -24.12 4.22
N LEU A 468 1.18 -23.68 5.15
CA LEU A 468 -0.22 -23.33 4.91
C LEU A 468 -0.45 -21.81 4.76
N GLY A 469 0.63 -21.02 4.75
CA GLY A 469 0.57 -19.57 4.56
C GLY A 469 0.00 -18.82 5.76
N THR A 470 0.48 -19.11 6.96
CA THR A 470 0.04 -18.44 8.20
C THR A 470 0.73 -17.11 8.46
N SER A 471 1.87 -16.82 7.81
CA SER A 471 2.53 -15.51 7.87
C SER A 471 1.87 -14.53 6.90
N GLU A 472 1.64 -13.30 7.37
CA GLU A 472 0.96 -12.27 6.56
C GLU A 472 1.89 -11.67 5.51
N VAL A 473 1.34 -11.42 4.31
CA VAL A 473 2.04 -10.81 3.17
C VAL A 473 1.09 -9.89 2.40
N THR A 474 1.62 -8.98 1.58
CA THR A 474 0.80 -8.14 0.71
C THR A 474 0.45 -8.85 -0.60
N LEU A 475 -0.61 -8.36 -1.27
CA LEU A 475 -0.97 -8.85 -2.60
C LEU A 475 0.14 -8.56 -3.63
N LEU A 476 0.80 -7.41 -3.50
CA LEU A 476 1.94 -7.05 -4.36
C LEU A 476 3.07 -8.07 -4.25
N GLU A 477 3.49 -8.43 -3.04
CA GLU A 477 4.56 -9.40 -2.82
C GLU A 477 4.19 -10.78 -3.37
N MET A 478 2.98 -11.25 -3.07
CA MET A 478 2.52 -12.54 -3.58
C MET A 478 2.47 -12.57 -5.11
N THR A 479 1.92 -11.50 -5.73
CA THR A 479 1.86 -11.40 -7.20
C THR A 479 3.26 -11.31 -7.81
N SER A 480 4.18 -10.58 -7.19
CA SER A 480 5.59 -10.48 -7.61
C SER A 480 6.32 -11.83 -7.52
N ALA A 481 6.07 -12.59 -6.45
CA ALA A 481 6.66 -13.92 -6.31
C ALA A 481 6.16 -14.88 -7.40
N PHE A 482 4.88 -14.81 -7.79
CA PHE A 482 4.36 -15.55 -8.93
C PHE A 482 4.88 -15.01 -10.27
N ALA A 483 5.18 -13.70 -10.38
CA ALA A 483 5.83 -13.15 -11.57
C ALA A 483 7.24 -13.73 -11.75
N THR A 484 7.96 -14.00 -10.67
CA THR A 484 9.24 -14.71 -10.71
C THR A 484 9.08 -16.14 -11.28
N LEU A 485 8.00 -16.87 -10.95
CA LEU A 485 7.73 -18.17 -11.58
C LEU A 485 7.44 -18.02 -13.08
N ALA A 486 6.58 -17.05 -13.45
CA ALA A 486 6.24 -16.79 -14.84
C ALA A 486 7.45 -16.38 -15.69
N ASN A 487 8.43 -15.71 -15.08
CA ASN A 487 9.70 -15.29 -15.69
C ASN A 487 10.83 -16.34 -15.51
N SER A 488 10.48 -17.60 -15.50
CA SER A 488 11.45 -18.70 -15.39
C SER A 488 12.46 -18.57 -14.24
N GLY A 489 12.00 -18.09 -13.09
CA GLY A 489 12.81 -17.94 -11.87
C GLY A 489 13.65 -16.65 -11.81
N LEU A 490 13.49 -15.72 -12.73
CA LEU A 490 14.10 -14.39 -12.70
C LEU A 490 13.16 -13.41 -11.99
N ARG A 491 13.58 -12.87 -10.86
CA ARG A 491 12.85 -11.84 -10.11
C ARG A 491 13.11 -10.46 -10.70
N SER A 492 12.07 -9.77 -11.10
CA SER A 492 12.08 -8.35 -11.45
C SER A 492 11.37 -7.54 -10.35
N VAL A 493 11.91 -6.37 -10.01
CA VAL A 493 11.32 -5.53 -8.95
C VAL A 493 10.08 -4.81 -9.50
N PRO A 494 8.92 -4.88 -8.83
CA PRO A 494 7.72 -4.20 -9.29
C PRO A 494 7.91 -2.68 -9.38
N THR A 495 7.46 -2.07 -10.47
CA THR A 495 7.56 -0.63 -10.72
C THR A 495 6.33 -0.10 -11.45
N GLY A 496 5.90 1.12 -11.06
CA GLY A 496 4.90 1.89 -11.78
C GLY A 496 5.50 2.90 -12.76
N LEU A 497 6.83 3.06 -12.78
CA LEU A 497 7.54 4.00 -13.63
C LEU A 497 7.99 3.31 -14.92
N ALA A 498 7.69 3.90 -16.08
CA ALA A 498 8.20 3.41 -17.36
C ALA A 498 9.72 3.60 -17.45
N SER A 499 10.40 2.65 -18.10
CA SER A 499 11.86 2.69 -18.29
C SER A 499 12.32 3.79 -19.27
N ASP A 500 11.43 4.17 -20.20
CA ASP A 500 11.69 5.23 -21.18
C ASP A 500 11.00 6.54 -20.76
N LEU A 501 11.76 7.44 -20.15
CA LEU A 501 11.35 8.79 -19.78
C LEU A 501 11.81 9.82 -20.83
N SER A 502 11.80 9.48 -22.12
CA SER A 502 12.21 10.34 -23.22
C SER A 502 11.26 11.53 -23.47
N GLY A 503 10.92 12.26 -22.41
CA GLY A 503 10.25 13.55 -22.42
C GLY A 503 11.17 14.61 -21.84
N THR A 504 11.18 15.82 -22.40
CA THR A 504 11.99 16.99 -22.05
C THR A 504 12.08 17.29 -20.55
N GLY A 505 12.90 16.53 -19.81
CA GLY A 505 13.15 16.66 -18.37
C GLY A 505 14.31 15.76 -17.94
N PRO A 506 14.84 15.90 -16.71
CA PRO A 506 15.90 15.04 -16.24
C PRO A 506 15.44 13.58 -16.28
N THR A 507 16.12 12.78 -17.09
CA THR A 507 15.80 11.39 -17.39
C THR A 507 16.07 10.53 -16.15
N LEU A 508 15.02 10.08 -15.50
CA LEU A 508 15.10 9.03 -14.48
C LEU A 508 15.01 7.66 -15.19
N ALA A 509 16.06 7.31 -15.95
CA ALA A 509 16.11 6.01 -16.60
C ALA A 509 16.16 4.90 -15.53
N TYR A 510 15.14 4.06 -15.48
CA TYR A 510 15.11 2.85 -14.69
C TYR A 510 15.41 1.65 -15.58
N LEU A 511 16.54 1.01 -15.38
CA LEU A 511 16.81 -0.32 -15.93
C LEU A 511 16.32 -1.33 -14.89
N PRO A 512 15.32 -2.17 -15.20
CA PRO A 512 14.89 -3.21 -14.29
C PRO A 512 16.04 -4.18 -14.05
N ALA A 513 16.56 -4.23 -12.82
CA ALA A 513 17.51 -5.24 -12.41
C ALA A 513 16.74 -6.52 -12.13
N SER A 514 16.90 -7.54 -12.97
CA SER A 514 16.41 -8.88 -12.67
C SER A 514 17.50 -9.71 -12.01
N THR A 515 17.13 -10.51 -11.00
CA THR A 515 18.03 -11.41 -10.29
C THR A 515 17.52 -12.83 -10.36
N ARG A 516 18.41 -13.82 -10.48
CA ARG A 516 18.05 -15.23 -10.43
C ARG A 516 17.66 -15.60 -8.99
N ALA A 517 16.38 -15.83 -8.76
CA ALA A 517 15.84 -16.25 -7.47
C ALA A 517 15.88 -17.77 -7.31
N VAL A 518 15.44 -18.50 -8.35
CA VAL A 518 15.43 -19.96 -8.41
C VAL A 518 15.81 -20.43 -9.83
N SER A 519 16.08 -21.72 -9.98
CA SER A 519 16.40 -22.29 -11.30
C SER A 519 15.20 -22.23 -12.24
N ALA A 520 15.48 -22.12 -13.55
CA ALA A 520 14.44 -22.13 -14.57
C ALA A 520 13.69 -23.47 -14.60
N GLU A 521 14.40 -24.54 -14.36
CA GLU A 521 13.87 -25.89 -14.29
C GLU A 521 12.84 -26.02 -13.17
N SER A 522 13.19 -25.64 -11.92
CA SER A 522 12.26 -25.69 -10.79
C SER A 522 11.04 -24.77 -10.99
N ALA A 523 11.25 -23.56 -11.51
CA ALA A 523 10.16 -22.65 -11.84
C ALA A 523 9.19 -23.26 -12.85
N PHE A 524 9.72 -23.99 -13.86
CA PHE A 524 8.89 -24.66 -14.86
C PHE A 524 8.16 -25.88 -14.28
N LEU A 525 8.81 -26.68 -13.43
CA LEU A 525 8.16 -27.81 -12.73
C LEU A 525 6.93 -27.30 -11.95
N ILE A 526 7.08 -26.23 -11.16
CA ILE A 526 5.95 -25.61 -10.45
C ILE A 526 4.89 -25.07 -11.42
N THR A 527 5.31 -24.38 -12.48
CA THR A 527 4.38 -23.87 -13.50
C THR A 527 3.55 -24.99 -14.13
N ASN A 528 4.17 -26.12 -14.46
CA ASN A 528 3.47 -27.28 -15.02
C ASN A 528 2.45 -27.88 -14.03
N LEU A 529 2.77 -27.91 -12.72
CA LEU A 529 1.82 -28.30 -11.68
C LEU A 529 0.66 -27.31 -11.56
N LEU A 530 0.95 -26.00 -11.60
CA LEU A 530 -0.06 -24.94 -11.52
C LEU A 530 -0.97 -24.88 -12.75
N ARG A 531 -0.50 -25.29 -13.92
CA ARG A 531 -1.38 -25.54 -15.09
C ARG A 531 -2.35 -26.69 -14.81
N GLY A 532 -1.93 -27.70 -14.07
CA GLY A 532 -2.81 -28.77 -13.59
C GLY A 532 -3.93 -28.25 -12.65
N VAL A 533 -3.59 -27.30 -11.77
CA VAL A 533 -4.60 -26.63 -10.90
C VAL A 533 -5.70 -25.97 -11.74
N MET A 534 -5.34 -25.31 -12.86
CA MET A 534 -6.30 -24.65 -13.75
C MET A 534 -7.14 -25.62 -14.55
N ARG A 535 -6.60 -26.77 -14.92
CA ARG A 535 -7.28 -27.77 -15.73
C ARG A 535 -8.19 -28.70 -14.94
N ARG A 536 -7.75 -29.15 -13.77
CA ARG A 536 -8.38 -30.23 -13.01
C ARG A 536 -8.54 -29.95 -11.52
N GLY A 537 -7.85 -28.94 -11.01
CA GLY A 537 -7.82 -28.61 -9.60
C GLY A 537 -8.76 -27.48 -9.21
N THR A 538 -8.40 -26.78 -8.16
CA THR A 538 -9.23 -25.71 -7.54
C THR A 538 -9.46 -24.49 -8.44
N GLY A 539 -8.73 -24.36 -9.55
CA GLY A 539 -8.86 -23.31 -10.56
C GLY A 539 -9.68 -23.72 -11.80
N ALA A 540 -10.23 -24.95 -11.85
CA ALA A 540 -10.85 -25.50 -13.06
C ALA A 540 -12.04 -24.70 -13.61
N SER A 541 -12.75 -23.92 -12.77
CA SER A 541 -13.83 -23.03 -13.23
C SER A 541 -13.35 -21.90 -14.16
N SER A 542 -12.03 -21.70 -14.31
CA SER A 542 -11.43 -20.80 -15.32
C SER A 542 -11.77 -21.20 -16.77
N ALA A 543 -12.23 -22.44 -16.99
CA ALA A 543 -12.77 -22.92 -18.26
C ALA A 543 -13.90 -22.03 -18.80
N GLY A 544 -14.73 -21.46 -17.92
CA GLY A 544 -15.81 -20.54 -18.28
C GLY A 544 -15.34 -19.26 -19.00
N TRP A 545 -14.04 -18.92 -18.91
CA TRP A 545 -13.42 -17.80 -19.64
C TRP A 545 -12.48 -18.26 -20.75
N GLY A 546 -12.35 -19.58 -21.00
CA GLY A 546 -11.40 -20.14 -21.98
C GLY A 546 -9.93 -20.04 -21.54
N LEU A 547 -9.65 -19.94 -20.24
CA LEU A 547 -8.30 -19.68 -19.70
C LEU A 547 -7.57 -20.92 -19.18
N GLN A 548 -8.28 -22.04 -19.02
CA GLN A 548 -7.74 -23.25 -18.37
C GLN A 548 -6.46 -23.80 -18.98
N ASP A 549 -6.31 -23.69 -20.31
CA ASP A 549 -5.16 -24.21 -21.04
C ASP A 549 -4.05 -23.17 -21.27
N LEU A 550 -4.41 -21.90 -21.14
CA LEU A 550 -3.52 -20.77 -21.40
C LEU A 550 -2.79 -20.29 -20.15
N THR A 551 -3.22 -20.71 -18.95
CA THR A 551 -2.76 -20.13 -17.70
C THR A 551 -2.29 -21.18 -16.68
N ALA A 552 -1.44 -20.74 -15.77
CA ALA A 552 -1.09 -21.40 -14.52
C ALA A 552 -1.61 -20.56 -13.35
N GLY A 553 -2.01 -21.18 -12.24
CA GLY A 553 -2.53 -20.39 -11.12
C GLY A 553 -2.81 -21.20 -9.87
N LYS A 554 -3.07 -20.48 -8.76
CA LYS A 554 -3.35 -21.08 -7.45
C LYS A 554 -4.40 -20.29 -6.69
N THR A 555 -5.32 -21.00 -6.06
CA THR A 555 -6.26 -20.46 -5.09
C THR A 555 -5.62 -20.38 -3.70
N GLY A 556 -5.96 -19.35 -2.94
CA GLY A 556 -5.69 -19.22 -1.52
C GLY A 556 -6.99 -19.04 -0.74
N THR A 557 -7.06 -19.71 0.39
CA THR A 557 -8.17 -19.59 1.35
C THR A 557 -7.56 -19.72 2.74
N THR A 558 -7.86 -18.78 3.62
CA THR A 558 -7.36 -18.81 5.00
C THR A 558 -8.33 -19.57 5.91
N ASP A 559 -7.81 -19.97 7.06
CA ASP A 559 -8.63 -20.59 8.11
C ASP A 559 -9.78 -19.66 8.52
N GLY A 560 -10.95 -20.24 8.75
CA GLY A 560 -12.17 -19.50 9.04
C GLY A 560 -12.73 -18.71 7.85
N LEU A 561 -12.23 -18.96 6.61
CA LEU A 561 -12.69 -18.30 5.37
C LEU A 561 -12.67 -16.77 5.45
N ARG A 562 -11.63 -16.17 6.04
CA ARG A 562 -11.49 -14.73 6.22
C ARG A 562 -11.03 -14.04 4.95
N ASP A 563 -9.99 -14.59 4.31
CA ASP A 563 -9.36 -14.05 3.11
C ASP A 563 -9.44 -15.04 1.97
N ALA A 564 -9.82 -14.56 0.80
CA ALA A 564 -9.89 -15.32 -0.43
C ALA A 564 -8.89 -14.75 -1.44
N TRP A 565 -7.98 -15.59 -1.95
CA TRP A 565 -6.93 -15.22 -2.86
C TRP A 565 -6.99 -16.01 -4.16
N PHE A 566 -6.54 -15.39 -5.22
CA PHE A 566 -6.20 -16.07 -6.45
C PHE A 566 -5.03 -15.35 -7.15
N VAL A 567 -3.99 -16.08 -7.52
CA VAL A 567 -2.96 -15.58 -8.43
C VAL A 567 -2.84 -16.54 -9.58
N GLY A 568 -2.94 -16.01 -10.80
CA GLY A 568 -2.79 -16.78 -12.01
C GLY A 568 -2.09 -15.98 -13.10
N TYR A 569 -1.42 -16.67 -14.02
CA TYR A 569 -0.52 -16.06 -14.98
C TYR A 569 -0.44 -16.78 -16.31
N THR A 570 -0.05 -16.02 -17.33
CA THR A 570 0.62 -16.46 -18.56
C THR A 570 2.10 -16.10 -18.45
N PRO A 571 2.99 -16.50 -19.36
CA PRO A 571 4.37 -15.99 -19.38
C PRO A 571 4.48 -14.46 -19.50
N ASP A 572 3.43 -13.79 -20.03
CA ASP A 572 3.46 -12.36 -20.32
C ASP A 572 2.80 -11.50 -19.25
N LEU A 573 1.91 -12.06 -18.43
CA LEU A 573 1.17 -11.31 -17.41
C LEU A 573 0.79 -12.17 -16.21
N VAL A 574 1.01 -11.64 -15.00
CA VAL A 574 0.53 -12.20 -13.74
C VAL A 574 -0.55 -11.29 -13.18
N VAL A 575 -1.67 -11.86 -12.78
CA VAL A 575 -2.76 -11.14 -12.11
C VAL A 575 -2.99 -11.77 -10.74
N GLY A 576 -2.90 -10.95 -9.70
CA GLY A 576 -3.23 -11.30 -8.32
C GLY A 576 -4.53 -10.63 -7.90
N VAL A 577 -5.35 -11.36 -7.14
CA VAL A 577 -6.62 -10.89 -6.58
C VAL A 577 -6.73 -11.31 -5.12
N TRP A 578 -7.11 -10.37 -4.28
CA TRP A 578 -7.50 -10.58 -2.89
C TRP A 578 -8.94 -10.08 -2.67
N VAL A 579 -9.71 -10.80 -1.85
CA VAL A 579 -11.06 -10.42 -1.41
C VAL A 579 -11.19 -10.73 0.08
N GLY A 580 -11.73 -9.79 0.86
CA GLY A 580 -11.90 -9.94 2.31
C GLY A 580 -12.62 -8.75 2.93
N LEU A 581 -12.59 -8.70 4.26
CA LEU A 581 -13.15 -7.62 5.08
C LEU A 581 -12.00 -6.88 5.81
N ASP A 582 -12.12 -5.56 5.98
CA ASP A 582 -11.05 -4.76 6.59
C ASP A 582 -10.79 -5.12 8.07
N ASP A 583 -11.83 -5.53 8.79
CA ASP A 583 -11.76 -5.94 10.20
C ASP A 583 -11.29 -7.38 10.42
N GLY A 584 -11.00 -8.14 9.34
CA GLY A 584 -10.58 -9.54 9.42
C GLY A 584 -11.70 -10.52 9.77
N SER A 585 -12.94 -10.09 9.77
CA SER A 585 -14.10 -10.99 9.94
C SER A 585 -14.21 -12.00 8.80
N PRO A 586 -14.84 -13.16 9.00
CA PRO A 586 -15.00 -14.18 7.96
C PRO A 586 -15.77 -13.67 6.74
N LEU A 587 -15.16 -13.76 5.55
CA LEU A 587 -15.85 -13.57 4.28
C LEU A 587 -16.82 -14.75 4.00
N GLY A 588 -16.45 -15.94 4.48
CA GLY A 588 -17.20 -17.18 4.31
C GLY A 588 -17.16 -17.73 2.88
N LEU A 589 -16.21 -17.34 2.05
CA LEU A 589 -16.01 -17.80 0.67
C LEU A 589 -14.56 -18.23 0.45
N THR A 590 -14.38 -19.22 -0.42
CA THR A 590 -13.06 -19.69 -0.85
C THR A 590 -12.47 -18.79 -1.95
N GLY A 591 -11.17 -18.94 -2.23
CA GLY A 591 -10.50 -18.25 -3.33
C GLY A 591 -11.15 -18.53 -4.70
N SER A 592 -11.61 -19.77 -4.93
CA SER A 592 -12.33 -20.13 -6.16
C SER A 592 -13.70 -19.47 -6.29
N GLN A 593 -14.37 -19.19 -5.16
CA GLN A 593 -15.71 -18.59 -5.14
C GLN A 593 -15.67 -17.05 -5.18
N ALA A 594 -14.68 -16.40 -4.57
CA ALA A 594 -14.61 -14.96 -4.45
C ALA A 594 -13.56 -14.32 -5.38
N ALA A 595 -12.29 -14.75 -5.33
CA ALA A 595 -11.18 -14.12 -6.04
C ALA A 595 -11.06 -14.55 -7.51
N LEU A 596 -11.17 -15.84 -7.81
CA LEU A 596 -11.10 -16.36 -9.19
C LEU A 596 -12.13 -15.71 -10.13
N PRO A 597 -13.40 -15.46 -9.74
CA PRO A 597 -14.36 -14.78 -10.60
C PRO A 597 -14.10 -13.27 -10.83
N ILE A 598 -13.19 -12.65 -10.06
CA ILE A 598 -12.67 -11.31 -10.35
C ILE A 598 -11.46 -11.40 -11.28
N TRP A 599 -10.59 -12.37 -11.04
CA TRP A 599 -9.40 -12.63 -11.84
C TRP A 599 -9.73 -13.00 -13.30
N GLY A 600 -10.73 -13.87 -13.52
CA GLY A 600 -11.07 -14.39 -14.85
C GLY A 600 -11.32 -13.31 -15.89
N PRO A 601 -12.24 -12.34 -15.66
CA PRO A 601 -12.49 -11.24 -16.60
C PRO A 601 -11.25 -10.36 -16.86
N VAL A 602 -10.39 -10.14 -15.88
CA VAL A 602 -9.17 -9.34 -16.03
C VAL A 602 -8.17 -10.05 -16.94
N MET A 603 -7.89 -11.33 -16.67
CA MET A 603 -6.99 -12.13 -17.48
C MET A 603 -7.56 -12.34 -18.91
N GLN A 604 -8.87 -12.54 -19.05
CA GLN A 604 -9.53 -12.64 -20.34
C GLN A 604 -9.37 -11.37 -21.19
N ALA A 605 -9.46 -10.18 -20.56
CA ALA A 605 -9.21 -8.92 -21.24
C ALA A 605 -7.77 -8.81 -21.77
N ALA A 606 -6.79 -9.27 -20.97
CA ALA A 606 -5.39 -9.29 -21.38
C ALA A 606 -5.14 -10.25 -22.55
N VAL A 607 -5.63 -11.49 -22.46
CA VAL A 607 -5.45 -12.53 -23.49
C VAL A 607 -6.15 -12.16 -24.81
N ARG A 608 -7.29 -11.47 -24.76
CA ARG A 608 -7.97 -10.98 -25.98
C ARG A 608 -7.20 -9.89 -26.69
N LYS A 609 -6.41 -9.09 -25.97
CA LYS A 609 -5.60 -8.01 -26.54
C LYS A 609 -4.38 -8.55 -27.27
N SER A 610 -3.76 -9.59 -26.72
CA SER A 610 -2.56 -10.23 -27.26
C SER A 610 -2.61 -11.72 -26.94
N SER A 611 -2.45 -12.58 -27.94
CA SER A 611 -2.32 -14.02 -27.71
C SER A 611 -1.11 -14.28 -26.80
N PRO A 612 -1.29 -15.02 -25.67
CA PRO A 612 -0.21 -15.23 -24.73
C PRO A 612 0.89 -16.12 -25.31
N THR A 613 2.12 -15.84 -24.92
CA THR A 613 3.26 -16.70 -25.17
C THR A 613 3.00 -18.10 -24.57
N PRO A 614 3.29 -19.20 -25.25
CA PRO A 614 3.14 -20.53 -24.69
C PRO A 614 4.20 -20.81 -23.60
N PHE A 615 3.82 -21.60 -22.58
CA PHE A 615 4.76 -22.10 -21.59
C PHE A 615 5.72 -23.11 -22.23
N THR A 616 6.98 -22.76 -22.40
CA THR A 616 8.00 -23.60 -23.02
C THR A 616 8.96 -24.16 -21.98
N PRO A 617 9.21 -25.48 -21.98
CA PRO A 617 10.21 -26.08 -21.08
C PRO A 617 11.60 -25.46 -21.32
N PRO A 618 12.33 -25.06 -20.26
CA PRO A 618 13.70 -24.60 -20.42
C PRO A 618 14.64 -25.78 -20.68
N PRO A 619 15.89 -25.54 -21.13
CA PRO A 619 16.91 -26.57 -21.20
C PRO A 619 17.07 -27.29 -19.85
N GLY A 620 17.29 -28.62 -19.86
CA GLY A 620 17.38 -29.45 -18.67
C GLY A 620 16.02 -29.92 -18.11
N VAL A 621 14.91 -29.60 -18.79
CA VAL A 621 13.57 -30.14 -18.47
C VAL A 621 13.09 -31.04 -19.60
N VAL A 622 12.65 -32.24 -19.25
CA VAL A 622 12.03 -33.21 -20.15
C VAL A 622 10.57 -33.44 -19.76
N LEU A 623 9.73 -33.74 -20.74
CA LEU A 623 8.32 -34.06 -20.54
C LEU A 623 8.12 -35.58 -20.75
N ALA A 624 7.52 -36.25 -19.77
CA ALA A 624 7.19 -37.67 -19.85
C ALA A 624 5.70 -37.91 -19.55
N LYS A 625 5.10 -38.91 -20.19
CA LYS A 625 3.75 -39.35 -19.84
C LYS A 625 3.80 -40.20 -18.57
N VAL A 626 3.00 -39.83 -17.57
CA VAL A 626 2.86 -40.59 -16.32
C VAL A 626 1.41 -40.76 -15.97
N ASP A 627 1.10 -41.81 -15.23
CA ASP A 627 -0.16 -41.94 -14.53
C ASP A 627 -0.22 -40.90 -13.40
N ARG A 628 -1.24 -40.08 -13.37
CA ARG A 628 -1.38 -38.94 -12.44
C ARG A 628 -1.50 -39.38 -10.98
N LEU A 629 -2.10 -40.54 -10.74
CA LEU A 629 -2.37 -41.04 -9.38
C LEU A 629 -1.16 -41.73 -8.76
N THR A 630 -0.44 -42.53 -9.55
CA THR A 630 0.69 -43.34 -9.08
C THR A 630 2.06 -42.73 -9.37
N GLY A 631 2.12 -41.75 -10.31
CA GLY A 631 3.38 -41.17 -10.78
C GLY A 631 4.24 -42.12 -11.65
N ARG A 632 3.74 -43.29 -12.00
CA ARG A 632 4.47 -44.26 -12.82
C ARG A 632 4.47 -43.83 -14.30
N PRO A 633 5.56 -44.02 -15.02
CA PRO A 633 5.58 -43.79 -16.46
C PRO A 633 4.55 -44.65 -17.19
N VAL A 634 3.94 -44.07 -18.23
CA VAL A 634 3.00 -44.77 -19.13
C VAL A 634 3.77 -45.20 -20.39
N SER A 635 3.74 -46.50 -20.67
CA SER A 635 4.35 -47.09 -21.86
C SER A 635 3.36 -48.01 -22.58
N LEU A 636 3.78 -48.61 -23.70
CA LEU A 636 2.95 -49.59 -24.43
C LEU A 636 2.54 -50.79 -23.55
N TRP A 637 3.24 -51.04 -22.45
CA TRP A 637 3.01 -52.16 -21.55
C TRP A 637 2.44 -51.76 -20.19
N CYS A 638 2.38 -50.46 -19.92
CA CYS A 638 1.79 -49.88 -18.70
C CYS A 638 0.78 -48.85 -19.12
N ASP A 639 -0.44 -49.27 -19.35
CA ASP A 639 -1.55 -48.39 -19.69
C ASP A 639 -2.15 -47.72 -18.45
N SER A 640 -2.76 -46.56 -18.61
CA SER A 640 -3.45 -45.81 -17.57
C SER A 640 -4.57 -44.98 -18.18
N ASP A 641 -5.71 -44.92 -17.46
CA ASP A 641 -6.85 -44.08 -17.84
C ASP A 641 -6.65 -42.60 -17.46
N ASP A 642 -5.70 -42.27 -16.58
CA ASP A 642 -5.48 -40.92 -16.06
C ASP A 642 -4.04 -40.42 -16.37
N VAL A 643 -3.76 -40.26 -17.66
CA VAL A 643 -2.43 -39.88 -18.18
C VAL A 643 -2.25 -38.38 -18.19
N VAL A 644 -1.10 -37.92 -17.66
CA VAL A 644 -0.68 -36.52 -17.73
C VAL A 644 0.72 -36.42 -18.34
N GLN A 645 0.98 -35.30 -19.03
CA GLN A 645 2.33 -34.94 -19.45
C GLN A 645 3.01 -34.20 -18.31
N GLU A 646 3.91 -34.90 -17.62
CA GLU A 646 4.63 -34.40 -16.46
C GLU A 646 5.99 -33.86 -16.84
N ALA A 647 6.42 -32.80 -16.13
CA ALA A 647 7.74 -32.21 -16.31
C ALA A 647 8.73 -32.78 -15.29
N PHE A 648 9.92 -33.12 -15.76
CA PHE A 648 11.01 -33.63 -14.93
C PHE A 648 12.31 -32.91 -15.29
N ARG A 649 13.21 -32.81 -14.35
CA ARG A 649 14.61 -32.55 -14.70
C ARG A 649 15.18 -33.71 -15.49
N GLU A 650 16.07 -33.42 -16.41
CA GLU A 650 16.77 -34.46 -17.15
C GLU A 650 17.46 -35.44 -16.19
N GLY A 651 17.27 -36.75 -16.41
CA GLY A 651 17.78 -37.80 -15.56
C GLY A 651 16.93 -38.13 -14.31
N THR A 652 15.82 -37.42 -14.04
CA THR A 652 14.95 -37.69 -12.88
C THR A 652 13.58 -38.29 -13.23
N VAL A 653 13.35 -38.63 -14.49
CA VAL A 653 12.16 -39.38 -14.91
C VAL A 653 12.16 -40.72 -14.19
N PRO A 654 11.06 -41.11 -13.50
CA PRO A 654 10.98 -42.41 -12.84
C PRO A 654 11.28 -43.57 -13.80
N SER A 655 12.01 -44.58 -13.35
CA SER A 655 12.25 -45.79 -14.14
C SER A 655 10.96 -46.64 -14.22
N ASP A 656 10.71 -47.22 -15.38
CA ASP A 656 9.51 -48.03 -15.60
C ASP A 656 9.76 -49.46 -15.07
N GLU A 657 9.14 -49.83 -13.96
CA GLU A 657 9.21 -51.21 -13.44
C GLU A 657 8.52 -52.20 -14.39
N CYS A 658 7.51 -51.80 -15.18
CA CYS A 658 6.86 -52.62 -16.16
C CYS A 658 7.79 -52.95 -17.34
N ASP A 659 8.52 -51.95 -17.84
CA ASP A 659 9.51 -52.16 -18.89
C ASP A 659 10.67 -53.07 -18.43
N ALA A 660 11.06 -53.01 -17.16
CA ALA A 660 12.08 -53.87 -16.59
C ALA A 660 11.60 -55.34 -16.56
N VAL A 661 10.38 -55.62 -16.16
CA VAL A 661 9.79 -56.96 -16.15
C VAL A 661 9.66 -57.52 -17.57
N VAL A 662 9.20 -56.68 -18.52
CA VAL A 662 9.08 -57.11 -19.93
C VAL A 662 10.45 -57.34 -20.56
N ARG A 663 11.42 -56.43 -20.33
CA ARG A 663 12.81 -56.63 -20.82
C ARG A 663 13.42 -57.91 -20.26
N THR A 664 13.23 -58.18 -18.97
CA THR A 664 13.71 -59.41 -18.32
C THR A 664 13.01 -60.63 -18.92
N GLY A 665 11.71 -60.55 -19.16
CA GLY A 665 10.96 -61.62 -19.82
C GLY A 665 11.39 -61.85 -21.28
N VAL A 666 11.55 -60.78 -22.07
CA VAL A 666 12.01 -60.87 -23.46
C VAL A 666 13.45 -61.38 -23.54
N THR A 667 14.36 -60.92 -22.68
CA THR A 667 15.73 -61.45 -22.64
C THR A 667 15.75 -62.92 -22.23
N ALA A 668 14.91 -63.33 -21.28
CA ALA A 668 14.79 -64.75 -20.90
C ALA A 668 14.23 -65.60 -22.03
N VAL A 669 13.27 -65.11 -22.80
CA VAL A 669 12.72 -65.77 -23.98
C VAL A 669 13.76 -65.83 -25.11
N LEU A 670 14.48 -64.73 -25.37
CA LEU A 670 15.55 -64.71 -26.37
C LEU A 670 16.72 -65.66 -25.98
N ASP A 671 17.12 -65.71 -24.71
CA ASP A 671 18.11 -66.65 -24.20
C ASP A 671 17.62 -68.09 -24.31
N TRP A 672 16.34 -68.37 -24.08
CA TRP A 672 15.75 -69.67 -24.26
C TRP A 672 15.76 -70.07 -25.74
N PHE A 673 15.35 -69.13 -26.66
CA PHE A 673 15.43 -69.37 -28.12
C PHE A 673 16.88 -69.62 -28.59
N GLN A 674 17.85 -68.85 -28.09
CA GLN A 674 19.28 -69.08 -28.43
C GLN A 674 19.81 -70.41 -27.88
N LYS A 675 19.30 -70.90 -26.75
CA LYS A 675 19.63 -72.24 -26.25
C LYS A 675 18.96 -73.38 -27.01
N LEU A 676 17.81 -73.10 -27.66
CA LEU A 676 17.12 -74.08 -28.50
C LEU A 676 17.72 -74.21 -29.90
N LEU A 677 18.43 -73.18 -30.37
CA LEU A 677 19.10 -73.15 -31.65
C LEU A 677 20.57 -73.59 -31.61
N LYS A 678 21.06 -73.85 -30.46
CA LYS A 678 22.34 -74.55 -30.21
C LYS A 678 22.14 -76.05 -29.91
#